data_1041e5fd0cecce246b2ee5c885aa9095
#
_entry.id   1041e5fd0cecce246b2ee5c885aa9095
#
_cell.length_a   1.000
_cell.length_b   1.000
_cell.length_c   1.000
_cell.angle_alpha   90.00
_cell.angle_beta   90.00
_cell.angle_gamma   90.00
#
_symmetry.space_group_name_H-M   'P 1'
#
loop_
_entity.id
_entity.type
_entity.pdbx_description
1 polymer ?
#
loop_
_entity_poly.entity_id
_entity_poly.type
_entity_poly.pdbx_seq_one_letter_code
_entity_poly.pdbx_strand_id
1 'polypeptide(L)'
;MTELLAPAGNMEALRAAVSNGCDAVYLGMEKFGARAYSDNFTIDSLAEAIRYAHLRDVKIYVTMNTIVFEDEICDMRQQLDALNDIGVDGIIVQDLAVFDYVAANFADMEVHCSTQMGVDDLEGTMLLKEMGADRVVLAREVDLAEVKKIRKAAKIPIEVFVHGALCVSYSGNCLMSGLIGYRSGNRGRCVGSCRKPYELLERESGKSYGTSYLLSMKDLNTIEHIEDLKSIDSLKIEGRMKEPAYVANVVKRYRKALDEGADQVEREALQKTFNRTYTEGYMFGEDPGSITNIQRPNNFGYEIGTVKGSFKGMYEIALTKTLHQNDIIRIDHENEDVNLSVARLYDQEGKLINQADDTCYIKIKEKLSPGDVVYKTKDYLFYKGLDADLDKEFRRFPLDLKVYAYPGAALVIDAEGFGMQYLYESEEILEEAVSSPTSREQVEKHLARLGETVFVIGELEFESYNAFIPAKLLNSARRQIVQALYDAKLAKWKKRTKQEPAKEPVSFPLQKAYLTATVTTQEQYDVCKACGIKDVYFDNIVRRNQNVYEDREGELLLGGYGGVFRYRKTNPFVTDYSLNVVNAESCYALYQLGAKRVTLSYELNRHQIRDLISAYEEANGGSPALEMIVYGRAPLLFTKYCPLKKMGLCGSCKSGAYELKDEYGEFPVLTHEDCTTTILNGKTLNLLDEMPQIDGVEAFRLSFTIESAAEVKRVIDLAQQKLEGSTDKSAFNQKTDTRGHFNKEIL
;
A
#
# COMPACT_ATOMS: atom_id res chain seq x y z
N MET A 1 -10.09 2.15 -20.94
CA MET A 1 -9.55 0.78 -20.68
C MET A 1 -9.12 0.76 -19.23
N THR A 2 -9.40 -0.29 -18.48
CA THR A 2 -9.03 -0.42 -17.06
C THR A 2 -7.52 -0.62 -16.93
N GLU A 3 -6.86 0.21 -16.13
CA GLU A 3 -5.42 0.11 -15.88
C GLU A 3 -5.11 -1.06 -14.94
N LEU A 4 -4.13 -1.90 -15.26
CA LEU A 4 -3.56 -2.90 -14.36
C LEU A 4 -2.28 -2.34 -13.74
N LEU A 5 -2.35 -2.00 -12.45
CA LEU A 5 -1.25 -1.38 -11.70
C LEU A 5 -0.49 -2.44 -10.89
N ALA A 6 0.76 -2.67 -11.27
CA ALA A 6 1.63 -3.68 -10.69
C ALA A 6 2.62 -3.11 -9.65
N PRO A 7 3.01 -3.89 -8.63
CA PRO A 7 4.06 -3.50 -7.68
C PRO A 7 5.46 -3.80 -8.22
N ALA A 8 6.44 -2.96 -7.86
CA ALA A 8 7.85 -3.30 -8.01
C ALA A 8 8.67 -2.86 -6.79
N GLY A 9 9.42 -3.79 -6.20
CA GLY A 9 10.38 -3.50 -5.13
C GLY A 9 11.79 -3.21 -5.65
N ASN A 10 12.11 -3.69 -6.86
CA ASN A 10 13.39 -3.51 -7.53
C ASN A 10 13.23 -3.60 -9.05
N MET A 11 14.34 -3.45 -9.79
CA MET A 11 14.34 -3.46 -11.26
C MET A 11 13.89 -4.80 -11.86
N GLU A 12 14.20 -5.93 -11.22
CA GLU A 12 13.78 -7.27 -11.69
C GLU A 12 12.26 -7.43 -11.59
N ALA A 13 11.65 -7.00 -10.47
CA ALA A 13 10.21 -7.00 -10.29
C ALA A 13 9.50 -6.05 -11.28
N LEU A 14 10.12 -4.89 -11.61
CA LEU A 14 9.61 -3.98 -12.61
C LEU A 14 9.60 -4.64 -13.99
N ARG A 15 10.70 -5.27 -14.40
CA ARG A 15 10.78 -6.03 -15.66
C ARG A 15 9.72 -7.13 -15.69
N ALA A 16 9.59 -7.89 -14.60
CA ALA A 16 8.55 -8.91 -14.44
C ALA A 16 7.13 -8.37 -14.68
N ALA A 17 6.81 -7.21 -14.10
CA ALA A 17 5.52 -6.57 -14.28
C ALA A 17 5.27 -6.15 -15.74
N VAL A 18 6.23 -5.45 -16.33
CA VAL A 18 6.12 -4.91 -17.71
C VAL A 18 6.06 -6.03 -18.74
N SER A 19 6.90 -7.07 -18.60
CA SER A 19 6.95 -8.24 -19.50
C SER A 19 5.72 -9.13 -19.43
N ASN A 20 4.88 -8.96 -18.39
CA ASN A 20 3.63 -9.70 -18.24
C ASN A 20 2.36 -8.84 -18.41
N GLY A 21 2.51 -7.59 -18.89
CA GLY A 21 1.39 -6.80 -19.43
C GLY A 21 0.71 -5.84 -18.47
N CYS A 22 1.40 -5.33 -17.44
CA CYS A 22 0.87 -4.21 -16.65
C CYS A 22 0.80 -2.91 -17.49
N ASP A 23 -0.09 -2.00 -17.11
CA ASP A 23 -0.24 -0.68 -17.74
C ASP A 23 0.51 0.41 -16.96
N ALA A 24 0.71 0.18 -15.67
CA ALA A 24 1.49 1.04 -14.80
C ALA A 24 2.21 0.22 -13.72
N VAL A 25 3.30 0.77 -13.18
CA VAL A 25 4.03 0.19 -12.05
C VAL A 25 4.13 1.22 -10.92
N TYR A 26 3.83 0.79 -9.70
CA TYR A 26 4.12 1.61 -8.53
C TYR A 26 5.31 1.05 -7.74
N LEU A 27 6.16 1.94 -7.30
CA LEU A 27 7.42 1.62 -6.63
C LEU A 27 7.73 2.65 -5.53
N GLY A 28 8.79 2.47 -4.80
CA GLY A 28 9.20 3.39 -3.73
C GLY A 28 10.66 3.72 -3.76
N MET A 29 10.96 4.90 -3.20
CA MET A 29 12.30 5.36 -2.92
C MET A 29 12.75 4.89 -1.52
N GLU A 30 14.01 5.09 -1.18
CA GLU A 30 14.59 4.76 0.13
C GLU A 30 13.90 5.52 1.29
N LYS A 31 13.40 6.75 1.02
CA LYS A 31 12.67 7.60 1.97
C LYS A 31 11.20 7.75 1.56
N PHE A 32 10.34 8.03 2.53
CA PHE A 32 8.92 8.42 2.39
C PHE A 32 7.97 7.36 1.81
N GLY A 33 8.41 6.10 1.69
CA GLY A 33 7.58 5.01 1.19
C GLY A 33 7.10 4.05 2.29
N ALA A 34 5.83 3.59 2.21
CA ALA A 34 5.22 2.68 3.20
C ALA A 34 5.81 1.25 3.24
N ARG A 35 6.91 0.97 2.54
CA ARG A 35 7.63 -0.31 2.54
C ARG A 35 9.14 -0.06 2.66
N ALA A 36 9.57 0.47 3.82
CA ALA A 36 10.96 0.84 4.10
C ALA A 36 11.95 -0.35 4.01
N TYR A 37 11.46 -1.58 4.18
CA TYR A 37 12.28 -2.81 4.11
C TYR A 37 12.32 -3.46 2.71
N SER A 38 11.78 -2.84 1.68
CA SER A 38 11.99 -3.23 0.29
C SER A 38 13.37 -2.74 -0.18
N ASP A 39 13.92 -3.31 -1.26
CA ASP A 39 15.21 -2.85 -1.84
C ASP A 39 15.14 -1.39 -2.27
N ASN A 40 13.95 -0.93 -2.72
CA ASN A 40 13.65 0.43 -3.15
C ASN A 40 14.60 0.97 -4.25
N PHE A 41 14.27 2.13 -4.81
CA PHE A 41 15.01 2.73 -5.91
C PHE A 41 15.79 3.97 -5.43
N THR A 42 16.96 4.18 -6.01
CA THR A 42 17.67 5.47 -6.02
C THR A 42 17.19 6.31 -7.19
N ILE A 43 17.51 7.60 -7.24
CA ILE A 43 17.18 8.48 -8.38
C ILE A 43 17.73 7.90 -9.69
N ASP A 44 18.98 7.42 -9.71
CA ASP A 44 19.62 6.89 -10.92
C ASP A 44 18.94 5.59 -11.41
N SER A 45 18.70 4.64 -10.51
CA SER A 45 18.02 3.39 -10.86
C SER A 45 16.56 3.62 -11.26
N LEU A 46 15.91 4.63 -10.69
CA LEU A 46 14.56 5.03 -11.08
C LEU A 46 14.53 5.68 -12.46
N ALA A 47 15.51 6.51 -12.81
CA ALA A 47 15.62 7.08 -14.16
C ALA A 47 15.78 5.97 -15.24
N GLU A 48 16.56 4.90 -14.94
CA GLU A 48 16.64 3.72 -15.80
C GLU A 48 15.28 3.00 -15.90
N ALA A 49 14.60 2.82 -14.77
CA ALA A 49 13.29 2.17 -14.69
C ALA A 49 12.23 2.95 -15.51
N ILE A 50 12.21 4.27 -15.41
CA ILE A 50 11.33 5.15 -16.17
C ILE A 50 11.60 5.00 -17.67
N ARG A 51 12.86 5.09 -18.10
CA ARG A 51 13.23 4.89 -19.51
C ARG A 51 12.75 3.54 -20.03
N TYR A 52 12.97 2.46 -19.25
CA TYR A 52 12.54 1.11 -19.63
C TYR A 52 11.01 1.03 -19.78
N ALA A 53 10.27 1.58 -18.82
CA ALA A 53 8.81 1.53 -18.78
C ALA A 53 8.19 2.41 -19.87
N HIS A 54 8.63 3.67 -20.04
CA HIS A 54 8.09 4.61 -21.01
C HIS A 54 8.29 4.17 -22.46
N LEU A 55 9.39 3.49 -22.78
CA LEU A 55 9.58 2.88 -24.09
C LEU A 55 8.54 1.79 -24.41
N ARG A 56 7.85 1.27 -23.37
CA ARG A 56 6.82 0.23 -23.47
C ARG A 56 5.42 0.74 -23.17
N ASP A 57 5.22 2.06 -23.14
CA ASP A 57 3.94 2.72 -22.79
C ASP A 57 3.40 2.29 -21.42
N VAL A 58 4.31 2.12 -20.45
CA VAL A 58 3.98 1.81 -19.05
C VAL A 58 4.31 3.02 -18.19
N LYS A 59 3.34 3.47 -17.37
CA LYS A 59 3.51 4.58 -16.43
C LYS A 59 4.24 4.16 -15.16
N ILE A 60 4.92 5.11 -14.52
CA ILE A 60 5.60 4.92 -13.24
C ILE A 60 5.02 5.85 -12.19
N TYR A 61 4.49 5.27 -11.10
CA TYR A 61 4.02 6.00 -9.93
C TYR A 61 4.93 5.75 -8.73
N VAL A 62 5.38 6.82 -8.09
CA VAL A 62 6.26 6.72 -6.92
C VAL A 62 5.45 6.89 -5.65
N THR A 63 5.65 5.99 -4.68
CA THR A 63 5.00 6.11 -3.38
C THR A 63 5.76 7.06 -2.47
N MET A 64 5.12 8.15 -2.06
CA MET A 64 5.48 9.01 -0.94
C MET A 64 4.32 9.02 0.05
N ASN A 65 3.93 7.82 0.48
CA ASN A 65 2.70 7.55 1.20
C ASN A 65 2.94 7.20 2.68
N THR A 66 3.82 7.96 3.29
CA THR A 66 4.05 8.00 4.74
C THR A 66 3.82 9.41 5.26
N ILE A 67 3.60 9.55 6.56
CA ILE A 67 3.65 10.86 7.24
C ILE A 67 5.08 11.40 7.18
N VAL A 68 5.22 12.71 7.07
CA VAL A 68 6.49 13.45 6.96
C VAL A 68 6.64 14.37 8.16
N PHE A 69 7.67 14.19 8.98
CA PHE A 69 7.92 15.07 10.11
C PHE A 69 8.49 16.42 9.65
N GLU A 70 8.40 17.43 10.52
CA GLU A 70 8.79 18.80 10.17
C GLU A 70 10.24 18.92 9.69
N ASP A 71 11.16 18.25 10.33
CA ASP A 71 12.59 18.22 9.97
C ASP A 71 12.87 17.52 8.63
N GLU A 72 11.91 16.80 8.07
CA GLU A 72 12.02 16.09 6.79
C GLU A 72 11.41 16.89 5.61
N ILE A 73 10.71 18.00 5.85
CA ILE A 73 10.01 18.78 4.81
C ILE A 73 10.96 19.23 3.69
N CYS A 74 12.17 19.70 4.05
CA CYS A 74 13.16 20.11 3.04
C CYS A 74 13.62 18.93 2.16
N ASP A 75 13.94 17.80 2.76
CA ASP A 75 14.33 16.58 2.03
C ASP A 75 13.20 16.07 1.12
N MET A 76 11.97 16.12 1.60
CA MET A 76 10.77 15.72 0.86
C MET A 76 10.60 16.57 -0.39
N ARG A 77 10.73 17.89 -0.29
CA ARG A 77 10.64 18.82 -1.43
C ARG A 77 11.74 18.56 -2.46
N GLN A 78 12.99 18.42 -2.00
CA GLN A 78 14.13 18.10 -2.87
C GLN A 78 13.92 16.78 -3.62
N GLN A 79 13.39 15.76 -2.95
CA GLN A 79 13.09 14.49 -3.59
C GLN A 79 11.98 14.63 -4.65
N LEU A 80 10.92 15.39 -4.37
CA LEU A 80 9.84 15.64 -5.33
C LEU A 80 10.31 16.40 -6.57
N ASP A 81 11.18 17.41 -6.40
CA ASP A 81 11.79 18.13 -7.51
C ASP A 81 12.61 17.19 -8.40
N ALA A 82 13.46 16.34 -7.79
CA ALA A 82 14.24 15.35 -8.53
C ALA A 82 13.37 14.32 -9.26
N LEU A 83 12.25 13.89 -8.65
CA LEU A 83 11.28 12.97 -9.27
C LEU A 83 10.59 13.61 -10.48
N ASN A 84 10.25 14.90 -10.39
CA ASN A 84 9.71 15.65 -11.54
C ASN A 84 10.73 15.74 -12.68
N ASP A 85 12.00 16.04 -12.38
CA ASP A 85 13.06 16.21 -13.37
C ASP A 85 13.32 14.93 -14.18
N ILE A 86 13.27 13.75 -13.52
CA ILE A 86 13.44 12.46 -14.20
C ILE A 86 12.18 11.95 -14.91
N GLY A 87 11.03 12.62 -14.75
CA GLY A 87 9.81 12.35 -15.51
C GLY A 87 8.87 11.31 -14.90
N VAL A 88 8.75 11.23 -13.57
CA VAL A 88 7.76 10.40 -12.88
C VAL A 88 6.34 10.82 -13.27
N ASP A 89 5.45 9.85 -13.53
CA ASP A 89 4.08 10.13 -13.99
C ASP A 89 3.15 10.59 -12.89
N GLY A 90 3.31 10.08 -11.67
CA GLY A 90 2.49 10.47 -10.54
C GLY A 90 3.07 10.04 -9.21
N ILE A 91 2.59 10.69 -8.15
CA ILE A 91 2.97 10.42 -6.76
C ILE A 91 1.76 9.87 -6.01
N ILE A 92 1.96 8.76 -5.28
CA ILE A 92 0.94 8.21 -4.38
C ILE A 92 1.20 8.76 -2.98
N VAL A 93 0.28 9.60 -2.47
CA VAL A 93 0.50 10.44 -1.28
C VAL A 93 -0.38 10.04 -0.10
N GLN A 94 0.12 10.26 1.12
CA GLN A 94 -0.66 10.20 2.36
C GLN A 94 -0.68 11.56 3.06
N ASP A 95 0.47 12.19 3.21
CA ASP A 95 0.65 13.45 3.94
C ASP A 95 0.18 14.64 3.10
N LEU A 96 -0.56 15.56 3.73
CA LEU A 96 -1.08 16.75 3.05
C LEU A 96 0.05 17.70 2.61
N ALA A 97 1.20 17.71 3.29
CA ALA A 97 2.36 18.49 2.86
C ALA A 97 2.89 18.00 1.49
N VAL A 98 2.96 16.68 1.30
CA VAL A 98 3.35 16.08 0.01
C VAL A 98 2.30 16.38 -1.06
N PHE A 99 1.02 16.20 -0.70
CA PHE A 99 -0.12 16.47 -1.58
C PHE A 99 -0.08 17.89 -2.13
N ASP A 100 -0.07 18.88 -1.22
CA ASP A 100 -0.13 20.30 -1.58
C ASP A 100 1.10 20.74 -2.40
N TYR A 101 2.29 20.23 -2.04
CA TYR A 101 3.50 20.55 -2.79
C TYR A 101 3.43 20.07 -4.24
N VAL A 102 3.01 18.82 -4.47
CA VAL A 102 2.89 18.27 -5.83
C VAL A 102 1.80 19.00 -6.61
N ALA A 103 0.62 19.18 -6.03
CA ALA A 103 -0.51 19.83 -6.67
C ALA A 103 -0.22 21.30 -7.04
N ALA A 104 0.56 22.00 -6.22
CA ALA A 104 0.92 23.39 -6.44
C ALA A 104 2.05 23.58 -7.47
N ASN A 105 3.07 22.70 -7.47
CA ASN A 105 4.32 22.96 -8.20
C ASN A 105 4.44 22.22 -9.54
N PHE A 106 3.77 21.08 -9.73
CA PHE A 106 3.97 20.25 -10.92
C PHE A 106 2.71 20.15 -11.78
N ALA A 107 2.84 20.43 -13.10
CA ALA A 107 1.71 20.45 -14.01
C ALA A 107 1.37 19.07 -14.60
N ASP A 108 2.37 18.19 -14.70
CA ASP A 108 2.28 16.93 -15.42
C ASP A 108 2.56 15.70 -14.52
N MET A 109 2.65 15.91 -13.20
CA MET A 109 2.80 14.86 -12.22
C MET A 109 1.46 14.65 -11.50
N GLU A 110 0.84 13.48 -11.71
CA GLU A 110 -0.47 13.15 -11.13
C GLU A 110 -0.37 12.99 -9.59
N VAL A 111 -1.38 13.48 -8.86
CA VAL A 111 -1.53 13.27 -7.41
C VAL A 111 -2.53 12.16 -7.17
N HIS A 112 -2.05 11.01 -6.69
CA HIS A 112 -2.88 9.86 -6.32
C HIS A 112 -3.01 9.75 -4.81
N CYS A 113 -4.20 9.97 -4.29
CA CYS A 113 -4.48 9.79 -2.86
C CYS A 113 -4.32 8.33 -2.46
N SER A 114 -3.39 8.06 -1.56
CA SER A 114 -3.13 6.70 -1.07
C SER A 114 -4.32 6.14 -0.28
N THR A 115 -4.48 4.81 -0.30
CA THR A 115 -5.37 4.13 0.66
C THR A 115 -5.04 4.46 2.12
N GLN A 116 -3.81 4.91 2.42
CA GLN A 116 -3.38 5.37 3.75
C GLN A 116 -4.10 6.65 4.21
N MET A 117 -4.78 7.36 3.32
CA MET A 117 -5.65 8.48 3.68
C MET A 117 -7.03 8.02 4.20
N GLY A 118 -7.35 6.74 4.10
CA GLY A 118 -8.54 6.13 4.70
C GLY A 118 -9.86 6.56 4.06
N VAL A 119 -9.87 6.92 2.78
CA VAL A 119 -11.08 7.38 2.08
C VAL A 119 -11.95 6.18 1.68
N ASP A 120 -13.18 6.17 2.17
CA ASP A 120 -14.14 5.09 1.96
C ASP A 120 -15.52 5.55 1.51
N ASP A 121 -15.70 6.85 1.21
CA ASP A 121 -16.98 7.46 0.86
C ASP A 121 -16.88 8.47 -0.30
N LEU A 122 -18.04 8.90 -0.80
CA LEU A 122 -18.15 9.89 -1.85
C LEU A 122 -17.65 11.26 -1.40
N GLU A 123 -18.01 11.66 -0.18
CA GLU A 123 -17.73 12.97 0.38
C GLU A 123 -16.22 13.19 0.52
N GLY A 124 -15.47 12.21 1.03
CA GLY A 124 -14.01 12.26 1.12
C GLY A 124 -13.35 12.28 -0.26
N THR A 125 -13.87 11.50 -1.20
CA THR A 125 -13.41 11.51 -2.59
C THR A 125 -13.62 12.89 -3.24
N MET A 126 -14.77 13.53 -2.98
CA MET A 126 -15.06 14.86 -3.50
C MET A 126 -14.16 15.94 -2.88
N LEU A 127 -13.85 15.84 -1.58
CA LEU A 127 -12.92 16.78 -0.94
C LEU A 127 -11.54 16.72 -1.60
N LEU A 128 -10.98 15.52 -1.73
CA LEU A 128 -9.65 15.34 -2.31
C LEU A 128 -9.60 15.79 -3.78
N LYS A 129 -10.69 15.56 -4.53
CA LYS A 129 -10.81 16.11 -5.88
C LYS A 129 -10.80 17.63 -5.90
N GLU A 130 -11.54 18.29 -4.98
CA GLU A 130 -11.53 19.76 -4.87
C GLU A 130 -10.15 20.30 -4.50
N MET A 131 -9.37 19.55 -3.72
CA MET A 131 -7.98 19.89 -3.37
C MET A 131 -7.01 19.71 -4.53
N GLY A 132 -7.37 18.98 -5.58
CA GLY A 132 -6.53 18.79 -6.77
C GLY A 132 -6.00 17.35 -6.98
N ALA A 133 -6.61 16.36 -6.34
CA ALA A 133 -6.27 14.96 -6.63
C ALA A 133 -6.65 14.57 -8.06
N ASP A 134 -5.79 13.79 -8.71
CA ASP A 134 -6.04 13.20 -10.04
C ASP A 134 -6.62 11.78 -9.93
N ARG A 135 -6.40 11.09 -8.80
CA ARG A 135 -6.90 9.74 -8.51
C ARG A 135 -7.09 9.51 -7.01
N VAL A 136 -8.08 8.70 -6.66
CA VAL A 136 -8.28 8.25 -5.27
C VAL A 136 -8.22 6.73 -5.19
N VAL A 137 -7.32 6.22 -4.33
CA VAL A 137 -7.26 4.80 -3.95
C VAL A 137 -8.17 4.59 -2.76
N LEU A 138 -9.31 3.96 -2.97
CA LEU A 138 -10.28 3.73 -1.91
C LEU A 138 -9.75 2.77 -0.83
N ALA A 139 -10.28 2.91 0.37
CA ALA A 139 -10.06 1.98 1.46
C ALA A 139 -10.54 0.56 1.06
N ARG A 140 -9.88 -0.46 1.59
CA ARG A 140 -10.15 -1.87 1.26
C ARG A 140 -11.46 -2.38 1.85
N GLU A 141 -12.08 -1.60 2.70
CA GLU A 141 -13.32 -1.85 3.42
C GLU A 141 -14.58 -1.52 2.61
N VAL A 142 -14.44 -0.84 1.45
CA VAL A 142 -15.55 -0.39 0.60
C VAL A 142 -16.08 -1.55 -0.22
N ASP A 143 -17.40 -1.73 -0.25
CA ASP A 143 -18.06 -2.70 -1.12
C ASP A 143 -18.16 -2.21 -2.58
N LEU A 144 -18.33 -3.14 -3.52
CA LEU A 144 -18.31 -2.85 -4.95
C LEU A 144 -19.44 -1.90 -5.39
N ALA A 145 -20.60 -1.97 -4.74
CA ALA A 145 -21.74 -1.11 -5.08
C ALA A 145 -21.41 0.35 -4.74
N GLU A 146 -20.80 0.58 -3.57
CA GLU A 146 -20.36 1.92 -3.17
C GLU A 146 -19.17 2.41 -4.02
N VAL A 147 -18.20 1.55 -4.38
CA VAL A 147 -17.12 1.88 -5.33
C VAL A 147 -17.70 2.40 -6.66
N LYS A 148 -18.68 1.67 -7.25
CA LYS A 148 -19.33 2.06 -8.50
C LYS A 148 -20.12 3.37 -8.36
N LYS A 149 -20.76 3.59 -7.21
CA LYS A 149 -21.49 4.83 -6.89
C LYS A 149 -20.53 6.03 -6.78
N ILE A 150 -19.44 5.88 -6.02
CA ILE A 150 -18.40 6.91 -5.85
C ILE A 150 -17.82 7.28 -7.21
N ARG A 151 -17.38 6.30 -8.00
CA ARG A 151 -16.82 6.53 -9.33
C ARG A 151 -17.76 7.33 -10.24
N LYS A 152 -19.05 6.93 -10.28
CA LYS A 152 -20.07 7.59 -11.10
C LYS A 152 -20.31 9.04 -10.68
N ALA A 153 -20.35 9.30 -9.37
CA ALA A 153 -20.70 10.60 -8.81
C ALA A 153 -19.52 11.56 -8.75
N ALA A 154 -18.36 11.10 -8.29
CA ALA A 154 -17.18 11.96 -8.10
C ALA A 154 -16.53 12.38 -9.43
N LYS A 155 -16.65 11.56 -10.49
CA LYS A 155 -16.03 11.83 -11.80
C LYS A 155 -14.53 12.14 -11.69
N ILE A 156 -13.83 11.33 -10.93
CA ILE A 156 -12.38 11.26 -10.78
C ILE A 156 -11.99 9.79 -10.91
N PRO A 157 -10.84 9.44 -11.48
CA PRO A 157 -10.35 8.06 -11.51
C PRO A 157 -10.31 7.42 -10.13
N ILE A 158 -10.86 6.21 -10.04
CA ILE A 158 -10.90 5.40 -8.81
C ILE A 158 -10.00 4.17 -8.97
N GLU A 159 -9.20 3.92 -7.96
CA GLU A 159 -8.32 2.76 -7.86
C GLU A 159 -8.73 1.85 -6.69
N VAL A 160 -8.74 0.55 -6.91
CA VAL A 160 -9.04 -0.45 -5.87
C VAL A 160 -7.99 -1.56 -5.86
N PHE A 161 -7.71 -2.12 -4.68
CA PHE A 161 -6.88 -3.33 -4.58
C PHE A 161 -7.67 -4.56 -5.03
N VAL A 162 -7.00 -5.44 -5.79
CA VAL A 162 -7.61 -6.66 -6.35
C VAL A 162 -6.87 -7.94 -5.95
N HIS A 163 -5.60 -7.83 -5.52
CA HIS A 163 -4.80 -9.00 -5.16
C HIS A 163 -3.74 -8.68 -4.11
N GLY A 164 -3.42 -9.68 -3.27
CA GLY A 164 -2.30 -9.66 -2.34
C GLY A 164 -2.68 -9.31 -0.90
N ALA A 165 -1.70 -8.89 -0.10
CA ALA A 165 -1.86 -8.75 1.35
C ALA A 165 -2.91 -7.70 1.76
N LEU A 166 -3.84 -8.11 2.65
CA LEU A 166 -4.77 -7.22 3.33
C LEU A 166 -4.22 -6.75 4.68
N CYS A 167 -4.57 -5.52 5.04
CA CYS A 167 -4.41 -5.00 6.39
C CYS A 167 -5.69 -5.26 7.20
N VAL A 168 -5.56 -5.61 8.48
CA VAL A 168 -6.72 -5.81 9.37
C VAL A 168 -7.31 -4.48 9.82
N SER A 169 -6.49 -3.43 9.93
CA SER A 169 -6.93 -2.08 10.28
C SER A 169 -7.33 -1.31 9.03
N TYR A 170 -8.27 -0.38 9.20
CA TYR A 170 -8.40 0.71 8.23
C TYR A 170 -7.03 1.31 7.96
N SER A 171 -6.69 1.45 6.68
CA SER A 171 -5.39 1.97 6.28
C SER A 171 -5.15 3.38 6.82
N GLY A 172 -3.91 3.67 7.27
CA GLY A 172 -3.56 4.93 7.90
C GLY A 172 -3.96 5.07 9.38
N ASN A 173 -4.80 4.18 9.90
CA ASN A 173 -5.35 4.23 11.27
C ASN A 173 -4.76 3.16 12.21
N CYS A 174 -3.62 2.56 11.87
CA CYS A 174 -2.97 1.57 12.71
C CYS A 174 -1.76 2.16 13.44
N LEU A 175 -1.87 2.29 14.75
CA LEU A 175 -0.79 2.74 15.65
C LEU A 175 -0.13 1.58 16.40
N MET A 176 -0.57 0.33 16.18
CA MET A 176 -0.15 -0.83 16.98
C MET A 176 1.37 -1.05 16.92
N SER A 177 1.93 -1.06 15.72
CA SER A 177 3.37 -1.25 15.54
C SER A 177 4.20 -0.10 16.12
N GLY A 178 3.72 1.14 16.00
CA GLY A 178 4.34 2.34 16.56
C GLY A 178 4.33 2.33 18.09
N LEU A 179 3.14 2.24 18.69
CA LEU A 179 2.99 2.40 20.14
C LEU A 179 3.52 1.22 20.96
N ILE A 180 3.54 -0.01 20.40
CA ILE A 180 4.08 -1.19 21.10
C ILE A 180 5.57 -1.40 20.77
N GLY A 181 5.95 -1.28 19.47
CA GLY A 181 7.27 -1.65 18.98
C GLY A 181 8.16 -0.49 18.55
N TYR A 182 7.73 0.75 18.71
CA TYR A 182 8.43 1.98 18.28
C TYR A 182 8.77 2.01 16.77
N ARG A 183 8.03 1.26 15.94
CA ARG A 183 8.18 1.20 14.48
C ARG A 183 6.86 1.54 13.82
N SER A 184 6.72 2.76 13.34
CA SER A 184 5.45 3.25 12.79
C SER A 184 5.05 2.55 11.49
N GLY A 185 3.80 2.07 11.45
CA GLY A 185 3.16 1.62 10.21
C GLY A 185 2.93 2.77 9.22
N ASN A 186 2.64 3.97 9.74
CA ASN A 186 2.45 5.20 8.95
C ASN A 186 3.79 5.77 8.42
N ARG A 187 4.92 5.25 8.91
CA ARG A 187 6.28 5.55 8.45
C ARG A 187 6.89 4.39 7.63
N GLY A 188 6.07 3.42 7.21
CA GLY A 188 6.50 2.29 6.41
C GLY A 188 7.28 1.20 7.15
N ARG A 189 7.36 1.25 8.48
CA ARG A 189 8.16 0.34 9.31
C ARG A 189 7.32 -0.67 10.11
N CYS A 190 6.11 -0.99 9.63
CA CYS A 190 5.23 -1.96 10.27
C CYS A 190 5.91 -3.32 10.46
N VAL A 191 5.92 -3.82 11.70
CA VAL A 191 6.50 -5.14 12.05
C VAL A 191 5.49 -6.28 11.91
N GLY A 192 4.25 -6.01 11.48
CA GLY A 192 3.23 -7.03 11.33
C GLY A 192 2.69 -7.55 12.67
N SER A 193 2.50 -6.68 13.67
CA SER A 193 1.95 -7.07 14.99
C SER A 193 0.64 -7.84 14.89
N CYS A 194 -0.19 -7.60 13.86
CA CYS A 194 -1.41 -8.37 13.59
C CYS A 194 -1.15 -9.81 13.10
N ARG A 195 0.10 -10.19 12.81
CA ARG A 195 0.50 -11.51 12.28
C ARG A 195 1.07 -12.45 13.34
N LYS A 196 0.98 -12.10 14.63
CA LYS A 196 1.39 -12.95 15.73
C LYS A 196 0.17 -13.56 16.46
N PRO A 197 0.36 -14.60 17.29
CA PRO A 197 -0.74 -15.20 18.03
C PRO A 197 -1.21 -14.29 19.16
N TYR A 198 -2.51 -14.29 19.41
CA TYR A 198 -3.17 -13.64 20.54
C TYR A 198 -4.10 -14.62 21.23
N GLU A 199 -4.11 -14.59 22.57
CA GLU A 199 -5.11 -15.23 23.39
C GLU A 199 -6.32 -14.31 23.52
N LEU A 200 -7.55 -14.83 23.29
CA LEU A 200 -8.78 -14.10 23.53
C LEU A 200 -9.28 -14.40 24.94
N LEU A 201 -9.45 -13.36 25.75
CA LEU A 201 -9.91 -13.45 27.13
C LEU A 201 -11.21 -12.67 27.33
N GLU A 202 -12.09 -13.19 28.22
CA GLU A 202 -13.20 -12.42 28.78
C GLU A 202 -12.72 -11.78 30.08
N ARG A 203 -12.74 -10.45 30.15
CA ARG A 203 -12.09 -9.71 31.26
C ARG A 203 -12.65 -10.00 32.65
N GLU A 204 -13.97 -10.13 32.79
CA GLU A 204 -14.63 -10.29 34.08
C GLU A 204 -14.42 -11.70 34.65
N SER A 205 -14.57 -12.73 33.84
CA SER A 205 -14.45 -14.12 34.25
C SER A 205 -13.03 -14.67 34.21
N GLY A 206 -12.13 -14.01 33.45
CA GLY A 206 -10.81 -14.53 33.12
C GLY A 206 -10.84 -15.76 32.19
N LYS A 207 -11.98 -16.06 31.58
CA LYS A 207 -12.12 -17.21 30.68
C LYS A 207 -11.33 -17.03 29.42
N SER A 208 -10.46 -18.01 29.12
CA SER A 208 -9.72 -18.10 27.87
C SER A 208 -10.52 -18.82 26.79
N TYR A 209 -10.47 -18.29 25.56
CA TYR A 209 -11.02 -18.91 24.35
C TYR A 209 -9.90 -19.46 23.45
N GLY A 210 -8.67 -19.52 23.96
CA GLY A 210 -7.51 -20.06 23.27
C GLY A 210 -6.67 -19.02 22.56
N THR A 211 -5.49 -19.48 22.11
CA THR A 211 -4.48 -18.65 21.41
C THR A 211 -4.45 -19.00 19.94
N SER A 212 -4.53 -18.00 19.05
CA SER A 212 -4.43 -18.19 17.61
C SER A 212 -4.06 -16.88 16.88
N TYR A 213 -3.82 -16.94 15.57
CA TYR A 213 -3.49 -15.77 14.74
C TYR A 213 -4.74 -14.95 14.41
N LEU A 214 -5.48 -14.51 15.44
CA LEU A 214 -6.80 -13.90 15.34
C LEU A 214 -6.87 -12.71 14.38
N LEU A 215 -5.83 -11.90 14.31
CA LEU A 215 -5.78 -10.69 13.49
C LEU A 215 -5.11 -10.92 12.12
N SER A 216 -4.71 -12.17 11.79
CA SER A 216 -3.98 -12.47 10.58
C SER A 216 -4.90 -12.60 9.37
N MET A 217 -5.01 -11.54 8.56
CA MET A 217 -5.81 -11.54 7.33
C MET A 217 -5.29 -12.55 6.29
N LYS A 218 -6.22 -13.19 5.57
CA LYS A 218 -5.94 -13.85 4.31
C LYS A 218 -5.45 -12.84 3.26
N ASP A 219 -4.90 -13.32 2.14
CA ASP A 219 -4.57 -12.45 1.01
C ASP A 219 -5.80 -12.25 0.11
N LEU A 220 -5.97 -11.03 -0.40
CA LEU A 220 -7.05 -10.70 -1.33
C LEU A 220 -6.84 -11.42 -2.66
N ASN A 221 -7.93 -11.94 -3.25
CA ASN A 221 -7.96 -12.44 -4.61
C ASN A 221 -9.36 -12.27 -5.19
N THR A 222 -9.50 -11.35 -6.13
CA THR A 222 -10.80 -11.02 -6.75
C THR A 222 -10.85 -11.41 -8.22
N ILE A 223 -9.97 -12.31 -8.68
CA ILE A 223 -9.86 -12.66 -10.11
C ILE A 223 -11.17 -13.26 -10.67
N GLU A 224 -11.96 -13.92 -9.82
CA GLU A 224 -13.26 -14.49 -10.20
C GLU A 224 -14.30 -13.43 -10.57
N HIS A 225 -14.11 -12.20 -10.05
CA HIS A 225 -15.00 -11.06 -10.25
C HIS A 225 -14.47 -10.05 -11.26
N ILE A 226 -13.52 -10.45 -12.12
CA ILE A 226 -12.83 -9.51 -13.00
C ILE A 226 -13.79 -8.76 -13.93
N GLU A 227 -14.87 -9.39 -14.38
CA GLU A 227 -15.89 -8.77 -15.23
C GLU A 227 -16.60 -7.61 -14.54
N ASP A 228 -16.87 -7.72 -13.24
CA ASP A 228 -17.46 -6.66 -12.43
C ASP A 228 -16.50 -5.49 -12.21
N LEU A 229 -15.19 -5.77 -12.24
CA LEU A 229 -14.13 -4.81 -12.00
C LEU A 229 -13.67 -4.06 -13.25
N LYS A 230 -13.99 -4.55 -14.46
CA LYS A 230 -13.63 -3.88 -15.74
C LYS A 230 -14.19 -2.45 -15.88
N SER A 231 -15.14 -2.07 -15.04
CA SER A 231 -15.68 -0.71 -15.01
C SER A 231 -14.87 0.25 -14.13
N ILE A 232 -13.91 -0.24 -13.33
CA ILE A 232 -13.08 0.58 -12.43
C ILE A 232 -11.86 1.08 -13.20
N ASP A 233 -11.35 2.28 -12.85
CA ASP A 233 -10.32 2.94 -13.64
C ASP A 233 -8.94 2.31 -13.47
N SER A 234 -8.59 1.86 -12.24
CA SER A 234 -7.32 1.17 -11.96
C SER A 234 -7.48 0.02 -10.96
N LEU A 235 -6.88 -1.13 -11.28
CA LEU A 235 -6.85 -2.34 -10.48
C LEU A 235 -5.44 -2.58 -9.95
N LYS A 236 -5.27 -2.45 -8.64
CA LYS A 236 -3.96 -2.49 -7.97
C LYS A 236 -3.64 -3.84 -7.37
N ILE A 237 -2.47 -4.37 -7.71
CA ILE A 237 -1.89 -5.57 -7.11
C ILE A 237 -0.98 -5.15 -5.95
N GLU A 238 -1.19 -5.70 -4.74
CA GLU A 238 -0.25 -5.52 -3.61
C GLU A 238 0.88 -6.54 -3.72
N GLY A 239 2.14 -6.12 -3.49
CA GLY A 239 3.26 -7.03 -3.56
C GLY A 239 4.66 -6.44 -3.67
N ARG A 240 4.91 -5.18 -3.27
CA ARG A 240 6.24 -4.54 -3.37
C ARG A 240 7.37 -5.31 -2.67
N MET A 241 7.06 -6.07 -1.61
CA MET A 241 8.02 -6.91 -0.89
C MET A 241 8.06 -8.36 -1.39
N LYS A 242 7.47 -8.63 -2.57
CA LYS A 242 7.42 -9.97 -3.15
C LYS A 242 8.50 -10.15 -4.20
N GLU A 243 8.92 -11.41 -4.38
CA GLU A 243 9.89 -11.79 -5.41
C GLU A 243 9.35 -11.54 -6.83
N PRO A 244 10.22 -11.34 -7.85
CA PRO A 244 9.82 -11.09 -9.23
C PRO A 244 8.87 -12.15 -9.80
N ALA A 245 9.07 -13.43 -9.46
CA ALA A 245 8.20 -14.52 -9.89
C ALA A 245 6.75 -14.38 -9.43
N TYR A 246 6.51 -13.87 -8.20
CA TYR A 246 5.16 -13.54 -7.73
C TYR A 246 4.54 -12.44 -8.59
N VAL A 247 5.30 -11.37 -8.85
CA VAL A 247 4.81 -10.23 -9.66
C VAL A 247 4.48 -10.71 -11.07
N ALA A 248 5.38 -11.47 -11.71
CA ALA A 248 5.18 -12.05 -13.04
C ALA A 248 3.89 -12.89 -13.10
N ASN A 249 3.72 -13.81 -12.13
CA ASN A 249 2.54 -14.67 -12.08
C ASN A 249 1.25 -13.86 -11.95
N VAL A 250 1.16 -13.00 -10.94
CA VAL A 250 -0.08 -12.27 -10.64
C VAL A 250 -0.45 -11.33 -11.78
N VAL A 251 0.51 -10.55 -12.30
CA VAL A 251 0.26 -9.63 -13.42
C VAL A 251 -0.21 -10.39 -14.66
N LYS A 252 0.46 -11.49 -15.04
CA LYS A 252 0.09 -12.33 -16.17
C LYS A 252 -1.35 -12.84 -16.06
N ARG A 253 -1.75 -13.33 -14.86
CA ARG A 253 -3.09 -13.88 -14.66
C ARG A 253 -4.17 -12.81 -14.72
N TYR A 254 -3.95 -11.65 -14.05
CA TYR A 254 -4.91 -10.55 -14.11
C TYR A 254 -4.98 -9.90 -15.49
N ARG A 255 -3.85 -9.79 -16.23
CA ARG A 255 -3.86 -9.30 -17.61
C ARG A 255 -4.70 -10.21 -18.51
N LYS A 256 -4.42 -11.52 -18.47
CA LYS A 256 -5.20 -12.48 -19.26
C LYS A 256 -6.69 -12.44 -18.87
N ALA A 257 -7.00 -12.40 -17.58
CA ALA A 257 -8.37 -12.32 -17.09
C ALA A 257 -9.09 -11.04 -17.57
N LEU A 258 -8.39 -9.89 -17.61
CA LEU A 258 -8.92 -8.64 -18.14
C LEU A 258 -9.22 -8.74 -19.66
N ASP A 259 -8.37 -9.42 -20.41
CA ASP A 259 -8.48 -9.51 -21.87
C ASP A 259 -9.46 -10.61 -22.31
N GLU A 260 -9.44 -11.78 -21.67
CA GLU A 260 -10.10 -13.01 -22.12
C GLU A 260 -11.15 -13.56 -21.12
N GLY A 261 -11.19 -13.03 -19.89
CA GLY A 261 -11.96 -13.59 -18.77
C GLY A 261 -11.13 -14.55 -17.92
N ALA A 262 -11.56 -14.78 -16.68
CA ALA A 262 -10.89 -15.68 -15.74
C ALA A 262 -11.40 -17.12 -15.89
N ASP A 263 -10.47 -18.08 -16.00
CA ASP A 263 -10.75 -19.51 -15.99
C ASP A 263 -10.12 -20.21 -14.77
N GLN A 264 -10.34 -21.52 -14.64
CA GLN A 264 -9.80 -22.31 -13.54
C GLN A 264 -8.26 -22.37 -13.55
N VAL A 265 -7.65 -22.35 -14.73
CA VAL A 265 -6.18 -22.41 -14.88
C VAL A 265 -5.52 -21.19 -14.25
N GLU A 266 -6.12 -20.00 -14.46
CA GLU A 266 -5.62 -18.76 -13.88
C GLU A 266 -5.75 -18.76 -12.34
N ARG A 267 -6.85 -19.25 -11.82
CA ARG A 267 -7.11 -19.38 -10.37
C ARG A 267 -6.11 -20.31 -9.70
N GLU A 268 -5.87 -21.49 -10.27
CA GLU A 268 -4.91 -22.46 -9.75
C GLU A 268 -3.46 -21.96 -9.83
N ALA A 269 -3.11 -21.23 -10.89
CA ALA A 269 -1.78 -20.67 -11.05
C ALA A 269 -1.45 -19.64 -9.97
N LEU A 270 -2.41 -18.84 -9.51
CA LEU A 270 -2.22 -17.89 -8.42
C LEU A 270 -1.85 -18.57 -7.09
N GLN A 271 -2.35 -19.78 -6.83
CA GLN A 271 -2.02 -20.55 -5.62
C GLN A 271 -0.57 -21.05 -5.59
N LYS A 272 0.11 -21.13 -6.74
CA LYS A 272 1.47 -21.68 -6.87
C LYS A 272 2.57 -20.72 -6.42
N THR A 273 2.24 -19.45 -6.22
CA THR A 273 3.14 -18.47 -5.62
C THR A 273 2.69 -18.13 -4.19
N PHE A 274 3.39 -17.23 -3.51
CA PHE A 274 3.11 -16.90 -2.12
C PHE A 274 1.63 -16.54 -1.89
N ASN A 275 0.97 -17.20 -0.94
CA ASN A 275 -0.35 -16.86 -0.47
C ASN A 275 -0.57 -17.25 1.00
N ARG A 276 -1.49 -16.56 1.69
CA ARG A 276 -1.95 -16.86 3.07
C ARG A 276 -3.36 -17.45 3.07
N THR A 277 -3.71 -18.24 2.07
CA THR A 277 -5.06 -18.52 1.63
C THR A 277 -5.74 -17.25 1.08
N TYR A 278 -6.87 -17.39 0.38
CA TYR A 278 -7.51 -16.28 -0.28
C TYR A 278 -8.84 -15.90 0.34
N THR A 279 -9.18 -14.62 0.19
CA THR A 279 -10.46 -14.00 0.51
C THR A 279 -10.84 -13.03 -0.59
N GLU A 280 -12.12 -12.86 -0.83
CA GLU A 280 -12.66 -11.80 -1.71
C GLU A 280 -12.74 -10.45 -0.97
N GLY A 281 -12.50 -10.45 0.33
CA GLY A 281 -12.51 -9.28 1.19
C GLY A 281 -13.90 -8.66 1.37
N TYR A 282 -13.92 -7.41 1.79
CA TYR A 282 -15.17 -6.69 2.02
C TYR A 282 -15.88 -6.30 0.71
N MET A 283 -15.14 -6.18 -0.39
CA MET A 283 -15.65 -5.68 -1.67
C MET A 283 -16.82 -6.51 -2.22
N PHE A 284 -16.80 -7.82 -2.02
CA PHE A 284 -17.83 -8.75 -2.48
C PHE A 284 -18.71 -9.31 -1.35
N GLY A 285 -18.70 -8.65 -0.19
CA GLY A 285 -19.59 -8.97 0.92
C GLY A 285 -19.25 -10.25 1.68
N GLU A 286 -17.99 -10.69 1.62
CA GLU A 286 -17.54 -11.83 2.43
C GLU A 286 -17.72 -11.53 3.92
N ASP A 287 -18.14 -12.54 4.68
CA ASP A 287 -18.35 -12.41 6.12
C ASP A 287 -17.08 -11.92 6.83
N PRO A 288 -17.12 -10.80 7.59
CA PRO A 288 -15.93 -10.27 8.27
C PRO A 288 -15.23 -11.27 9.20
N GLY A 289 -15.93 -12.30 9.70
CA GLY A 289 -15.33 -13.39 10.49
C GLY A 289 -14.55 -14.40 9.65
N SER A 290 -14.74 -14.48 8.32
CA SER A 290 -14.09 -15.47 7.44
C SER A 290 -12.77 -14.98 6.83
N ILE A 291 -12.51 -13.67 6.84
CA ILE A 291 -11.39 -13.02 6.14
C ILE A 291 -10.01 -13.21 6.79
N THR A 292 -9.94 -13.87 7.95
CA THR A 292 -8.67 -14.17 8.64
C THR A 292 -8.29 -15.64 8.54
N ASN A 293 -6.98 -15.90 8.52
CA ASN A 293 -6.40 -17.23 8.69
C ASN A 293 -5.80 -17.33 10.10
N ILE A 294 -6.53 -17.99 11.00
CA ILE A 294 -6.12 -18.14 12.42
C ILE A 294 -5.07 -19.24 12.65
N GLN A 295 -4.79 -20.07 11.64
CA GLN A 295 -3.86 -21.19 11.76
C GLN A 295 -2.40 -20.73 11.63
N ARG A 296 -2.12 -19.88 10.63
CA ARG A 296 -0.75 -19.42 10.34
C ARG A 296 -0.69 -18.08 9.61
N PRO A 297 0.36 -17.28 9.81
CA PRO A 297 0.53 -15.96 9.19
C PRO A 297 1.38 -16.00 7.92
N ASN A 298 2.00 -17.16 7.60
CA ASN A 298 3.00 -17.33 6.55
C ASN A 298 2.41 -17.92 5.27
N ASN A 299 3.30 -18.22 4.29
CA ASN A 299 2.92 -18.89 3.05
C ASN A 299 2.19 -20.21 3.34
N PHE A 300 0.97 -20.33 2.85
CA PHE A 300 0.15 -21.51 3.06
C PHE A 300 0.47 -22.60 2.04
N GLY A 301 0.77 -22.20 0.79
CA GLY A 301 0.89 -23.12 -0.33
C GLY A 301 -0.47 -23.69 -0.77
N TYR A 302 -0.44 -24.80 -1.50
CA TYR A 302 -1.64 -25.53 -1.91
C TYR A 302 -1.50 -27.02 -1.61
N GLU A 303 -2.59 -27.66 -1.22
CA GLU A 303 -2.65 -29.07 -0.88
C GLU A 303 -2.33 -29.94 -2.09
N ILE A 304 -1.47 -30.94 -1.89
CA ILE A 304 -1.05 -31.90 -2.92
C ILE A 304 -1.21 -33.37 -2.51
N GLY A 305 -1.56 -33.66 -1.25
CA GLY A 305 -1.77 -35.02 -0.82
C GLY A 305 -1.70 -35.22 0.69
N THR A 306 -1.59 -36.48 1.11
CA THR A 306 -1.56 -36.90 2.51
C THR A 306 -0.55 -38.01 2.74
N VAL A 307 0.06 -38.02 3.92
CA VAL A 307 0.94 -39.10 4.39
C VAL A 307 0.08 -40.34 4.66
N LYS A 308 0.48 -41.49 4.12
CA LYS A 308 -0.18 -42.79 4.35
C LYS A 308 0.46 -43.59 5.47
N GLY A 309 1.77 -43.45 5.62
CA GLY A 309 2.53 -44.13 6.67
C GLY A 309 4.01 -44.31 6.30
N SER A 310 4.72 -45.08 7.09
CA SER A 310 6.13 -45.39 6.83
C SER A 310 6.29 -46.74 6.16
N PHE A 311 7.11 -46.78 5.08
CA PHE A 311 7.43 -47.99 4.35
C PHE A 311 8.93 -48.03 4.03
N LYS A 312 9.66 -49.08 4.47
CA LYS A 312 11.10 -49.27 4.24
C LYS A 312 11.97 -48.06 4.62
N GLY A 313 11.62 -47.36 5.71
CA GLY A 313 12.37 -46.18 6.19
C GLY A 313 12.12 -44.90 5.37
N MET A 314 11.08 -44.88 4.56
CA MET A 314 10.56 -43.71 3.85
C MET A 314 9.11 -43.51 4.20
N TYR A 315 8.58 -42.29 4.02
CA TYR A 315 7.15 -42.03 4.13
C TYR A 315 6.49 -42.14 2.77
N GLU A 316 5.38 -42.84 2.75
CA GLU A 316 4.48 -42.94 1.60
C GLU A 316 3.52 -41.77 1.60
N ILE A 317 3.46 -41.01 0.49
CA ILE A 317 2.58 -39.88 0.30
C ILE A 317 1.64 -40.21 -0.87
N ALA A 318 0.34 -40.22 -0.59
CA ALA A 318 -0.68 -40.27 -1.63
C ALA A 318 -0.91 -38.86 -2.15
N LEU A 319 -0.73 -38.66 -3.43
CA LEU A 319 -0.79 -37.39 -4.11
C LEU A 319 -2.14 -37.19 -4.81
N THR A 320 -2.61 -35.98 -4.82
CA THR A 320 -3.75 -35.48 -5.59
C THR A 320 -3.32 -34.54 -6.72
N LYS A 321 -2.06 -34.08 -6.63
CA LYS A 321 -1.42 -33.20 -7.65
C LYS A 321 0.06 -33.62 -7.79
N THR A 322 0.63 -33.41 -8.95
CA THR A 322 2.01 -33.76 -9.28
C THR A 322 3.01 -33.16 -8.32
N LEU A 323 3.95 -33.97 -7.84
CA LEU A 323 5.11 -33.56 -7.06
C LEU A 323 6.37 -33.78 -7.87
N HIS A 324 7.24 -32.74 -7.94
CA HIS A 324 8.51 -32.79 -8.67
C HIS A 324 9.70 -32.75 -7.72
N GLN A 325 10.83 -33.28 -8.19
CA GLN A 325 12.13 -33.06 -7.54
C GLN A 325 12.42 -31.54 -7.50
N ASN A 326 12.97 -31.07 -6.38
CA ASN A 326 13.24 -29.67 -6.05
C ASN A 326 12.01 -28.81 -5.67
N ASP A 327 10.80 -29.36 -5.68
CA ASP A 327 9.67 -28.69 -5.04
C ASP A 327 9.95 -28.46 -3.54
N ILE A 328 9.38 -27.41 -2.97
CA ILE A 328 9.38 -27.21 -1.51
C ILE A 328 8.00 -27.57 -1.00
N ILE A 329 7.97 -28.48 -0.03
CA ILE A 329 6.73 -28.91 0.61
C ILE A 329 6.75 -28.62 2.10
N ARG A 330 5.56 -28.48 2.64
CA ARG A 330 5.27 -28.41 4.07
C ARG A 330 4.29 -29.52 4.41
N ILE A 331 4.52 -30.20 5.51
CA ILE A 331 3.63 -31.24 6.03
C ILE A 331 3.11 -30.75 7.37
N ASP A 332 1.79 -30.64 7.50
CA ASP A 332 1.13 -30.30 8.76
C ASP A 332 1.14 -31.52 9.68
N HIS A 333 1.92 -31.46 10.76
CA HIS A 333 2.04 -32.54 11.73
C HIS A 333 1.74 -32.00 13.13
N GLU A 334 0.63 -32.43 13.73
CA GLU A 334 0.20 -32.03 15.08
C GLU A 334 0.26 -30.50 15.30
N ASN A 335 1.26 -30.02 16.05
CA ASN A 335 1.46 -28.58 16.33
C ASN A 335 2.72 -28.01 15.66
N GLU A 336 3.46 -28.81 14.89
CA GLU A 336 4.71 -28.43 14.23
C GLU A 336 4.67 -28.72 12.73
N ASP A 337 5.15 -27.76 11.94
CA ASP A 337 5.25 -27.93 10.49
C ASP A 337 6.59 -28.55 10.12
N VAL A 338 6.57 -29.60 9.29
CA VAL A 338 7.78 -30.14 8.67
C VAL A 338 7.96 -29.52 7.29
N ASN A 339 8.98 -28.68 7.13
CA ASN A 339 9.31 -28.02 5.87
C ASN A 339 10.54 -28.68 5.24
N LEU A 340 10.44 -29.07 3.97
CA LEU A 340 11.57 -29.69 3.28
C LEU A 340 11.60 -29.39 1.77
N SER A 341 12.80 -29.34 1.21
CA SER A 341 13.00 -29.39 -0.23
C SER A 341 13.08 -30.86 -0.67
N VAL A 342 12.32 -31.23 -1.69
CA VAL A 342 12.24 -32.59 -2.23
C VAL A 342 13.50 -32.89 -3.06
N ALA A 343 14.62 -33.14 -2.38
CA ALA A 343 15.89 -33.42 -3.05
C ALA A 343 15.88 -34.78 -3.78
N ARG A 344 15.13 -35.75 -3.25
CA ARG A 344 15.02 -37.10 -3.83
C ARG A 344 13.60 -37.64 -3.66
N LEU A 345 13.06 -38.15 -4.74
CA LEU A 345 11.74 -38.78 -4.82
C LEU A 345 11.89 -40.22 -5.28
N TYR A 346 11.16 -41.15 -4.70
CA TYR A 346 11.27 -42.57 -4.98
C TYR A 346 9.91 -43.17 -5.35
N ASP A 347 9.92 -44.22 -6.19
CA ASP A 347 8.76 -45.08 -6.44
C ASP A 347 8.64 -46.18 -5.36
N GLN A 348 7.64 -47.03 -5.46
CA GLN A 348 7.38 -48.14 -4.53
C GLN A 348 8.51 -49.18 -4.47
N GLU A 349 9.29 -49.30 -5.54
CA GLU A 349 10.44 -50.22 -5.63
C GLU A 349 11.70 -49.62 -5.01
N GLY A 350 11.69 -48.32 -4.68
CA GLY A 350 12.81 -47.55 -4.12
C GLY A 350 13.73 -46.98 -5.19
N LYS A 351 13.32 -46.92 -6.45
CA LYS A 351 14.04 -46.31 -7.55
C LYS A 351 13.83 -44.79 -7.54
N LEU A 352 14.87 -44.03 -7.84
CA LEU A 352 14.76 -42.57 -7.99
C LEU A 352 13.92 -42.20 -9.19
N ILE A 353 12.98 -41.27 -8.94
CA ILE A 353 12.11 -40.66 -9.98
C ILE A 353 12.19 -39.14 -9.87
N ASN A 354 11.87 -38.42 -10.95
CA ASN A 354 11.92 -36.98 -10.98
C ASN A 354 10.56 -36.33 -10.66
N GLN A 355 9.46 -37.09 -10.85
CA GLN A 355 8.08 -36.66 -10.55
C GLN A 355 7.22 -37.86 -10.17
N ALA A 356 6.12 -37.56 -9.49
CA ALA A 356 5.05 -38.50 -9.17
C ALA A 356 3.68 -37.80 -9.22
N ASP A 357 2.65 -38.53 -9.67
CA ASP A 357 1.28 -38.01 -9.83
C ASP A 357 0.29 -38.60 -8.81
N ASP A 358 0.50 -39.87 -8.37
CA ASP A 358 -0.43 -40.60 -7.49
C ASP A 358 0.20 -40.95 -6.14
N THR A 359 1.37 -41.56 -6.15
CA THR A 359 2.07 -42.03 -4.94
C THR A 359 3.56 -41.87 -5.07
N CYS A 360 4.19 -41.42 -4.01
CA CYS A 360 5.64 -41.33 -3.92
C CYS A 360 6.16 -41.67 -2.53
N TYR A 361 7.48 -41.89 -2.44
CA TYR A 361 8.17 -42.17 -1.21
C TYR A 361 9.30 -41.16 -1.00
N ILE A 362 9.32 -40.56 0.22
CA ILE A 362 10.34 -39.55 0.59
C ILE A 362 10.99 -39.93 1.93
N LYS A 363 12.32 -39.74 2.01
CA LYS A 363 13.06 -39.87 3.28
C LYS A 363 12.93 -38.59 4.08
N ILE A 364 12.25 -38.69 5.22
CA ILE A 364 12.01 -37.56 6.16
C ILE A 364 12.52 -38.02 7.52
N LYS A 365 13.24 -37.14 8.23
CA LYS A 365 13.83 -37.47 9.54
C LYS A 365 12.81 -37.33 10.67
N GLU A 366 11.92 -36.39 10.52
CA GLU A 366 10.86 -36.07 11.47
C GLU A 366 9.82 -37.20 11.49
N LYS A 367 9.21 -37.42 12.63
CA LYS A 367 8.15 -38.39 12.78
C LYS A 367 6.85 -37.81 12.23
N LEU A 368 6.21 -38.50 11.32
CA LEU A 368 4.91 -38.13 10.74
C LEU A 368 3.86 -39.17 11.06
N SER A 369 2.60 -38.76 10.99
CA SER A 369 1.42 -39.59 11.23
C SER A 369 0.62 -39.80 9.94
N PRO A 370 -0.03 -40.99 9.79
CA PRO A 370 -0.99 -41.19 8.70
C PRO A 370 -2.10 -40.13 8.78
N GLY A 371 -2.39 -39.49 7.66
CA GLY A 371 -3.38 -38.41 7.57
C GLY A 371 -2.77 -37.00 7.60
N ASP A 372 -1.49 -36.83 7.94
CA ASP A 372 -0.83 -35.54 7.85
C ASP A 372 -0.94 -34.98 6.43
N VAL A 373 -1.36 -33.72 6.30
CA VAL A 373 -1.62 -33.08 5.02
C VAL A 373 -0.33 -32.49 4.46
N VAL A 374 -0.11 -32.72 3.16
CA VAL A 374 1.08 -32.25 2.44
C VAL A 374 0.71 -31.07 1.55
N TYR A 375 1.38 -29.94 1.76
CA TYR A 375 1.22 -28.71 0.96
C TYR A 375 2.48 -28.45 0.14
N LYS A 376 2.32 -28.03 -1.11
CA LYS A 376 3.41 -27.48 -1.92
C LYS A 376 3.48 -25.97 -1.72
N THR A 377 4.60 -25.50 -1.18
CA THR A 377 4.84 -24.07 -0.89
C THR A 377 5.69 -23.39 -1.96
N LYS A 378 6.43 -24.16 -2.77
CA LYS A 378 7.11 -23.69 -3.98
C LYS A 378 7.12 -24.77 -5.05
N ASP A 379 6.55 -24.48 -6.21
CA ASP A 379 6.52 -25.34 -7.40
C ASP A 379 7.74 -25.01 -8.27
N TYR A 380 8.77 -25.84 -8.23
CA TYR A 380 10.06 -25.58 -8.89
C TYR A 380 9.95 -25.35 -10.40
N LEU A 381 9.19 -26.20 -11.10
CA LEU A 381 9.06 -26.08 -12.56
C LEU A 381 8.20 -24.86 -12.95
N PHE A 382 7.19 -24.56 -12.17
CA PHE A 382 6.37 -23.37 -12.37
C PHE A 382 7.20 -22.09 -12.25
N TYR A 383 8.02 -21.97 -11.19
CA TYR A 383 8.92 -20.83 -10.99
C TYR A 383 9.94 -20.70 -12.12
N LYS A 384 10.56 -21.82 -12.53
CA LYS A 384 11.48 -21.82 -13.67
C LYS A 384 10.81 -21.38 -14.98
N GLY A 385 9.53 -21.69 -15.16
CA GLY A 385 8.74 -21.20 -16.29
C GLY A 385 8.50 -19.69 -16.24
N LEU A 386 8.25 -19.14 -15.04
CA LEU A 386 8.10 -17.69 -14.83
C LEU A 386 9.41 -16.94 -15.09
N ASP A 387 10.55 -17.47 -14.62
CA ASP A 387 11.86 -16.87 -14.89
C ASP A 387 12.14 -16.75 -16.39
N ALA A 388 11.75 -17.75 -17.18
CA ALA A 388 11.88 -17.70 -18.64
C ALA A 388 10.93 -16.68 -19.32
N ASP A 389 9.88 -16.23 -18.64
CA ASP A 389 8.97 -15.21 -19.15
C ASP A 389 9.46 -13.77 -18.84
N LEU A 390 10.44 -13.60 -17.96
CA LEU A 390 10.95 -12.26 -17.58
C LEU A 390 11.65 -11.53 -18.74
N ASP A 391 12.25 -12.30 -19.70
CA ASP A 391 12.95 -11.76 -20.84
C ASP A 391 12.06 -11.59 -22.09
N LYS A 392 10.76 -11.88 -21.98
CA LYS A 392 9.83 -11.74 -23.09
C LYS A 392 9.26 -10.32 -23.14
N GLU A 393 9.30 -9.72 -24.34
CA GLU A 393 8.66 -8.44 -24.57
C GLU A 393 7.15 -8.62 -24.77
N PHE A 394 6.34 -8.12 -23.84
CA PHE A 394 4.87 -8.14 -23.93
C PHE A 394 4.37 -7.16 -25.00
N ARG A 395 4.94 -5.95 -25.03
CA ARG A 395 4.60 -4.91 -25.98
C ARG A 395 5.71 -4.77 -27.00
N ARG A 396 5.37 -4.99 -28.27
CA ARG A 396 6.27 -4.73 -29.40
C ARG A 396 5.61 -3.76 -30.36
N PHE A 397 6.42 -2.88 -30.94
CA PHE A 397 5.96 -1.83 -31.81
C PHE A 397 6.49 -2.07 -33.24
N PRO A 398 5.65 -1.86 -34.29
CA PRO A 398 6.14 -1.96 -35.66
C PRO A 398 7.16 -0.87 -35.91
N LEU A 399 8.20 -1.22 -36.70
CA LEU A 399 9.16 -0.30 -37.32
C LEU A 399 9.03 -0.45 -38.81
N ASP A 400 8.38 0.50 -39.44
CA ASP A 400 8.19 0.56 -40.90
C ASP A 400 9.36 1.29 -41.52
N LEU A 401 9.91 0.74 -42.60
CA LEU A 401 11.13 1.26 -43.24
C LEU A 401 10.95 1.35 -44.75
N LYS A 402 11.29 2.53 -45.29
CA LYS A 402 11.44 2.74 -46.76
C LYS A 402 12.91 3.03 -47.03
N VAL A 403 13.55 2.15 -47.77
CA VAL A 403 15.00 2.19 -48.02
C VAL A 403 15.26 2.55 -49.47
N TYR A 404 16.00 3.62 -49.69
CA TYR A 404 16.39 4.11 -50.98
C TYR A 404 17.90 4.02 -51.20
N ALA A 405 18.33 3.29 -52.24
CA ALA A 405 19.75 3.04 -52.47
C ALA A 405 20.12 3.14 -53.92
N TYR A 406 20.83 4.22 -54.30
CA TYR A 406 21.30 4.53 -55.65
C TYR A 406 22.80 4.79 -55.68
N PRO A 407 23.56 4.26 -56.65
CA PRO A 407 24.98 4.58 -56.79
C PRO A 407 25.20 6.10 -56.95
N GLY A 408 26.21 6.63 -56.27
CA GLY A 408 26.53 8.03 -56.27
C GLY A 408 25.67 8.91 -55.35
N ALA A 409 24.75 8.29 -54.58
CA ALA A 409 23.93 8.94 -53.57
C ALA A 409 24.15 8.32 -52.16
N ALA A 410 23.74 9.02 -51.12
CA ALA A 410 23.70 8.49 -49.78
C ALA A 410 22.63 7.37 -49.63
N LEU A 411 22.84 6.44 -48.72
CA LEU A 411 21.76 5.56 -48.27
C LEU A 411 20.73 6.37 -47.50
N VAL A 412 19.49 6.38 -47.98
CA VAL A 412 18.39 7.06 -47.29
C VAL A 412 17.40 6.01 -46.76
N ILE A 413 17.01 6.13 -45.50
CA ILE A 413 15.99 5.29 -44.88
C ILE A 413 14.97 6.20 -44.20
N ASP A 414 13.73 6.18 -44.69
CA ASP A 414 12.59 6.77 -43.97
C ASP A 414 12.01 5.73 -43.06
N ALA A 415 12.05 6.01 -41.76
CA ALA A 415 11.67 5.09 -40.69
C ALA A 415 10.49 5.65 -39.93
N GLU A 416 9.45 4.82 -39.72
CA GLU A 416 8.33 5.15 -38.85
C GLU A 416 8.24 4.15 -37.69
N GLY A 417 8.23 4.66 -36.47
CA GLY A 417 8.05 3.88 -35.23
C GLY A 417 7.41 4.72 -34.14
N PHE A 418 6.56 4.12 -33.29
CA PHE A 418 5.77 4.82 -32.29
C PHE A 418 4.84 5.93 -32.86
N GLY A 419 4.46 5.85 -34.12
CA GLY A 419 3.76 6.94 -34.85
C GLY A 419 4.61 8.20 -35.04
N MET A 420 5.93 8.08 -35.11
CA MET A 420 6.89 9.13 -35.32
C MET A 420 7.78 8.77 -36.50
N GLN A 421 8.17 9.77 -37.30
CA GLN A 421 9.04 9.60 -38.46
C GLN A 421 10.46 10.05 -38.16
N TYR A 422 11.43 9.35 -38.73
CA TYR A 422 12.85 9.70 -38.68
C TYR A 422 13.50 9.38 -40.01
N LEU A 423 14.12 10.38 -40.65
CA LEU A 423 14.86 10.21 -41.87
C LEU A 423 16.33 10.00 -41.54
N TYR A 424 16.85 8.84 -41.90
CA TYR A 424 18.28 8.54 -41.84
C TYR A 424 18.92 8.79 -43.19
N GLU A 425 20.06 9.48 -43.22
CA GLU A 425 20.90 9.67 -44.37
C GLU A 425 22.35 9.35 -44.02
N SER A 426 23.01 8.51 -44.84
CA SER A 426 24.39 8.12 -44.57
C SER A 426 25.38 9.20 -45.01
N GLU A 427 26.50 9.32 -44.26
CA GLU A 427 27.62 10.15 -44.69
C GLU A 427 28.37 9.51 -45.86
N GLU A 428 28.33 8.17 -45.99
CA GLU A 428 28.97 7.40 -47.03
C GLU A 428 28.08 7.39 -48.29
N ILE A 429 28.70 7.70 -49.47
CA ILE A 429 28.04 7.59 -50.73
C ILE A 429 28.12 6.16 -51.25
N LEU A 430 27.01 5.62 -51.75
CA LEU A 430 26.93 4.25 -52.23
C LEU A 430 27.66 4.06 -53.56
N GLU A 431 28.37 2.96 -53.66
CA GLU A 431 29.07 2.56 -54.89
C GLU A 431 28.17 1.69 -55.77
N GLU A 432 28.48 1.64 -57.07
CA GLU A 432 27.87 0.68 -57.97
C GLU A 432 28.36 -0.73 -57.68
N ALA A 433 27.47 -1.71 -57.73
CA ALA A 433 27.80 -3.09 -57.43
C ALA A 433 28.72 -3.70 -58.49
N VAL A 434 29.87 -4.17 -58.05
CA VAL A 434 30.87 -4.78 -58.96
C VAL A 434 30.48 -6.20 -59.43
N SER A 435 29.78 -6.96 -58.61
CA SER A 435 29.38 -8.35 -58.91
C SER A 435 27.85 -8.56 -58.86
N SER A 436 27.22 -8.19 -57.74
CA SER A 436 25.77 -8.27 -57.59
C SER A 436 25.27 -7.16 -56.64
N PRO A 437 24.16 -6.48 -56.99
CA PRO A 437 23.60 -5.45 -56.15
C PRO A 437 23.07 -6.08 -54.84
N THR A 438 22.99 -5.25 -53.80
CA THR A 438 22.42 -5.70 -52.50
C THR A 438 20.94 -6.01 -52.69
N SER A 439 20.52 -7.23 -52.30
CA SER A 439 19.13 -7.65 -52.43
C SER A 439 18.27 -7.17 -51.27
N ARG A 440 16.94 -7.16 -51.46
CA ARG A 440 15.96 -6.85 -50.43
C ARG A 440 16.13 -7.76 -49.22
N GLU A 441 16.34 -9.08 -49.42
CA GLU A 441 16.51 -10.05 -48.37
C GLU A 441 17.77 -9.78 -47.52
N GLN A 442 18.84 -9.28 -48.13
CA GLN A 442 20.05 -8.86 -47.45
C GLN A 442 19.81 -7.62 -46.59
N VAL A 443 19.11 -6.61 -47.12
CA VAL A 443 18.71 -5.42 -46.35
C VAL A 443 17.84 -5.80 -45.16
N GLU A 444 16.79 -6.58 -45.38
CA GLU A 444 15.88 -7.05 -44.37
C GLU A 444 16.62 -7.85 -43.30
N LYS A 445 17.49 -8.79 -43.64
CA LYS A 445 18.32 -9.58 -42.72
C LYS A 445 19.15 -8.73 -41.76
N HIS A 446 19.62 -7.55 -42.19
CA HIS A 446 20.41 -6.65 -41.33
C HIS A 446 19.56 -5.69 -40.52
N LEU A 447 18.48 -5.15 -41.09
CA LEU A 447 17.60 -4.21 -40.40
C LEU A 447 16.67 -4.92 -39.41
N ALA A 448 16.26 -6.16 -39.69
CA ALA A 448 15.41 -6.95 -38.82
C ALA A 448 16.10 -7.49 -37.54
N ARG A 449 17.40 -7.25 -37.33
CA ARG A 449 18.11 -7.64 -36.11
C ARG A 449 17.78 -6.68 -34.94
N LEU A 450 16.52 -6.68 -34.53
CA LEU A 450 15.96 -5.79 -33.49
C LEU A 450 15.83 -6.42 -32.11
N GLY A 451 16.41 -7.64 -31.89
CA GLY A 451 16.15 -8.55 -30.78
C GLY A 451 16.09 -7.94 -29.36
N GLU A 452 16.98 -7.00 -29.01
CA GLU A 452 17.00 -6.36 -27.67
C GLU A 452 16.19 -5.03 -27.64
N THR A 453 15.49 -4.70 -28.72
CA THR A 453 14.68 -3.48 -28.82
C THR A 453 13.20 -3.80 -28.65
N VAL A 454 12.39 -2.79 -28.39
CA VAL A 454 10.92 -2.93 -28.36
C VAL A 454 10.30 -3.00 -29.76
N PHE A 455 11.10 -2.93 -30.81
CA PHE A 455 10.61 -2.96 -32.18
C PHE A 455 10.58 -4.37 -32.78
N VAL A 456 9.64 -4.55 -33.71
CA VAL A 456 9.61 -5.64 -34.71
C VAL A 456 9.54 -5.00 -36.08
N ILE A 457 10.08 -5.62 -37.12
CA ILE A 457 9.90 -5.14 -38.48
C ILE A 457 8.41 -5.18 -38.84
N GLY A 458 7.87 -4.04 -39.23
CA GLY A 458 6.58 -3.86 -39.86
C GLY A 458 6.66 -3.98 -41.38
N GLU A 459 6.30 -2.94 -42.08
CA GLU A 459 6.45 -2.89 -43.55
C GLU A 459 7.89 -2.50 -43.93
N LEU A 460 8.48 -3.18 -44.91
CA LEU A 460 9.78 -2.84 -45.45
C LEU A 460 9.66 -2.66 -46.99
N GLU A 461 9.78 -1.43 -47.46
CA GLU A 461 9.89 -1.09 -48.86
C GLU A 461 11.36 -0.91 -49.21
N PHE A 462 11.81 -1.45 -50.35
CA PHE A 462 13.18 -1.30 -50.81
C PHE A 462 13.20 -0.90 -52.28
N GLU A 463 13.75 0.28 -52.52
CA GLU A 463 13.93 0.86 -53.84
C GLU A 463 15.43 1.05 -54.10
N SER A 464 15.94 0.35 -55.11
CA SER A 464 17.37 0.36 -55.40
C SER A 464 17.62 0.15 -56.88
N TYR A 465 18.71 0.75 -57.38
CA TYR A 465 19.22 0.50 -58.73
C TYR A 465 20.72 0.21 -58.64
N ASN A 466 21.14 -1.02 -58.91
CA ASN A 466 22.52 -1.50 -58.99
C ASN A 466 23.48 -1.00 -57.90
N ALA A 467 22.98 -0.74 -56.67
CA ALA A 467 23.78 -0.24 -55.55
C ALA A 467 24.34 -1.38 -54.71
N PHE A 468 25.55 -1.21 -54.20
CA PHE A 468 26.14 -2.03 -53.14
C PHE A 468 26.00 -1.32 -51.81
N ILE A 469 25.35 -1.95 -50.82
CA ILE A 469 25.19 -1.42 -49.47
C ILE A 469 26.03 -2.26 -48.50
N PRO A 470 27.08 -1.69 -47.90
CA PRO A 470 27.87 -2.43 -46.90
C PRO A 470 27.03 -2.84 -45.70
N ALA A 471 27.16 -4.09 -45.23
CA ALA A 471 26.46 -4.60 -44.06
C ALA A 471 26.72 -3.76 -42.78
N LYS A 472 27.93 -3.16 -42.69
CA LYS A 472 28.30 -2.25 -41.59
C LYS A 472 27.42 -1.01 -41.60
N LEU A 473 27.13 -0.46 -42.79
CA LEU A 473 26.31 0.73 -42.96
C LEU A 473 24.85 0.46 -42.53
N LEU A 474 24.24 -0.65 -42.98
CA LEU A 474 22.90 -1.07 -42.55
C LEU A 474 22.80 -1.28 -41.02
N ASN A 475 23.81 -1.91 -40.40
CA ASN A 475 23.83 -2.10 -38.95
C ASN A 475 24.02 -0.77 -38.21
N SER A 476 24.73 0.22 -38.76
CA SER A 476 24.86 1.56 -38.18
C SER A 476 23.54 2.34 -38.31
N ALA A 477 22.93 2.32 -39.50
CA ALA A 477 21.63 2.94 -39.75
C ALA A 477 20.57 2.43 -38.78
N ARG A 478 20.42 1.11 -38.67
CA ARG A 478 19.47 0.51 -37.69
C ARG A 478 19.64 1.03 -36.27
N ARG A 479 20.89 1.09 -35.76
CA ARG A 479 21.16 1.58 -34.40
C ARG A 479 20.81 3.05 -34.25
N GLN A 480 21.14 3.89 -35.25
CA GLN A 480 20.84 5.32 -35.21
C GLN A 480 19.32 5.57 -35.29
N ILE A 481 18.61 4.86 -36.17
CA ILE A 481 17.14 4.94 -36.27
C ILE A 481 16.48 4.58 -34.96
N VAL A 482 16.84 3.43 -34.38
CA VAL A 482 16.27 2.99 -33.08
C VAL A 482 16.54 4.02 -31.99
N GLN A 483 17.78 4.53 -31.89
CA GLN A 483 18.13 5.51 -30.84
C GLN A 483 17.36 6.82 -31.05
N ALA A 484 17.27 7.32 -32.27
CA ALA A 484 16.56 8.57 -32.59
C ALA A 484 15.05 8.46 -32.25
N LEU A 485 14.41 7.33 -32.57
CA LEU A 485 13.01 7.09 -32.23
C LEU A 485 12.80 6.95 -30.74
N TYR A 486 13.74 6.32 -30.01
CA TYR A 486 13.72 6.26 -28.56
C TYR A 486 13.81 7.64 -27.91
N ASP A 487 14.76 8.46 -28.36
CA ASP A 487 14.97 9.82 -27.85
C ASP A 487 13.76 10.70 -28.16
N ALA A 488 13.17 10.58 -29.34
CA ALA A 488 11.95 11.30 -29.71
C ALA A 488 10.74 10.87 -28.83
N LYS A 489 10.59 9.56 -28.56
CA LYS A 489 9.53 9.07 -27.69
C LYS A 489 9.69 9.58 -26.26
N LEU A 490 10.90 9.48 -25.71
CA LEU A 490 11.19 9.91 -24.34
C LEU A 490 11.09 11.43 -24.16
N ALA A 491 11.36 12.21 -25.22
CA ALA A 491 11.20 13.66 -25.18
C ALA A 491 9.76 14.13 -24.94
N LYS A 492 8.74 13.29 -25.22
CA LYS A 492 7.33 13.58 -24.93
C LYS A 492 7.02 13.59 -23.42
N TRP A 493 7.86 13.00 -22.61
CA TRP A 493 7.69 12.88 -21.15
C TRP A 493 8.39 14.00 -20.36
N LYS A 494 8.74 15.12 -21.03
CA LYS A 494 9.29 16.29 -20.35
C LYS A 494 8.23 16.91 -19.44
N LYS A 495 8.55 17.07 -18.16
CA LYS A 495 7.68 17.63 -17.14
C LYS A 495 7.79 19.15 -17.07
N ARG A 496 6.72 19.78 -16.62
CA ARG A 496 6.61 21.24 -16.47
C ARG A 496 6.31 21.58 -15.02
N THR A 497 6.94 22.64 -14.53
CA THR A 497 6.62 23.24 -13.26
C THR A 497 5.49 24.27 -13.41
N LYS A 498 4.69 24.44 -12.36
CA LYS A 498 3.75 25.56 -12.20
C LYS A 498 4.45 26.66 -11.43
N GLN A 499 3.88 27.86 -11.50
CA GLN A 499 4.23 28.93 -10.55
C GLN A 499 3.42 28.68 -9.28
N GLU A 500 4.09 28.49 -8.16
CA GLU A 500 3.44 28.27 -6.86
C GLU A 500 2.54 29.49 -6.53
N PRO A 501 1.26 29.29 -6.19
CA PRO A 501 0.39 30.37 -5.78
C PRO A 501 0.85 30.93 -4.42
N ALA A 502 0.75 32.24 -4.24
CA ALA A 502 1.04 32.85 -2.94
C ALA A 502 0.07 32.30 -1.89
N LYS A 503 0.61 31.79 -0.79
CA LYS A 503 -0.19 31.33 0.36
C LYS A 503 -0.62 32.52 1.22
N GLU A 504 -1.90 32.62 1.53
CA GLU A 504 -2.39 33.61 2.50
C GLU A 504 -2.14 33.10 3.93
N PRO A 505 -1.48 33.88 4.80
CA PRO A 505 -1.21 33.46 6.17
C PRO A 505 -2.51 33.18 6.95
N VAL A 506 -2.51 32.09 7.70
CA VAL A 506 -3.59 31.75 8.66
C VAL A 506 -2.98 31.65 10.04
N SER A 507 -3.47 32.45 10.98
CA SER A 507 -2.99 32.42 12.36
C SER A 507 -4.15 32.61 13.35
N PHE A 508 -3.94 32.12 14.56
CA PHE A 508 -4.92 32.18 15.64
C PHE A 508 -4.35 32.92 16.83
N PRO A 509 -5.21 33.68 17.58
CA PRO A 509 -4.77 34.29 18.82
C PRO A 509 -4.42 33.17 19.83
N LEU A 510 -3.28 33.27 20.46
CA LEU A 510 -2.88 32.32 21.52
C LEU A 510 -3.90 32.41 22.67
N GLN A 511 -4.54 31.28 22.97
CA GLN A 511 -5.51 31.17 24.07
C GLN A 511 -4.85 30.55 25.31
N LYS A 512 -5.45 30.81 26.48
CA LYS A 512 -5.06 30.08 27.69
C LYS A 512 -5.46 28.62 27.51
N ALA A 513 -4.53 27.72 27.80
CA ALA A 513 -4.75 26.28 27.70
C ALA A 513 -5.98 25.81 28.50
N TYR A 514 -6.75 24.88 27.93
CA TYR A 514 -7.98 24.34 28.51
C TYR A 514 -8.14 22.84 28.23
N LEU A 515 -9.10 22.21 28.94
CA LEU A 515 -9.38 20.77 28.76
C LEU A 515 -10.53 20.56 27.79
N THR A 516 -10.37 19.52 26.97
CA THR A 516 -11.42 18.91 26.15
C THR A 516 -11.54 17.42 26.51
N ALA A 517 -12.63 16.77 26.10
CA ALA A 517 -12.78 15.34 26.36
C ALA A 517 -13.44 14.60 25.20
N THR A 518 -13.06 13.32 25.02
CA THR A 518 -13.84 12.34 24.27
C THR A 518 -14.35 11.27 25.23
N VAL A 519 -15.58 10.79 25.01
CA VAL A 519 -16.28 9.85 25.87
C VAL A 519 -16.97 8.77 25.04
N THR A 520 -17.20 7.59 25.64
CA THR A 520 -17.92 6.47 25.02
C THR A 520 -19.31 6.25 25.62
N THR A 521 -19.56 6.77 26.84
CA THR A 521 -20.83 6.59 27.56
C THR A 521 -21.46 7.91 27.99
N GLN A 522 -22.78 7.91 28.17
CA GLN A 522 -23.51 9.06 28.69
C GLN A 522 -23.06 9.43 30.11
N GLU A 523 -22.77 8.44 30.95
CA GLU A 523 -22.28 8.66 32.31
C GLU A 523 -20.95 9.43 32.34
N GLN A 524 -20.01 9.05 31.47
CA GLN A 524 -18.74 9.77 31.30
C GLN A 524 -18.98 11.23 30.83
N TYR A 525 -19.90 11.41 29.86
CA TYR A 525 -20.29 12.75 29.37
C TYR A 525 -20.81 13.64 30.51
N ASP A 526 -21.75 13.12 31.29
CA ASP A 526 -22.36 13.87 32.38
C ASP A 526 -21.34 14.30 33.45
N VAL A 527 -20.38 13.41 33.77
CA VAL A 527 -19.27 13.74 34.69
C VAL A 527 -18.37 14.84 34.08
N CYS A 528 -17.99 14.73 32.81
CA CYS A 528 -17.17 15.75 32.15
C CYS A 528 -17.87 17.13 32.19
N LYS A 529 -19.17 17.18 31.88
CA LYS A 529 -19.96 18.41 31.92
C LYS A 529 -20.10 18.97 33.34
N ALA A 530 -20.33 18.11 34.33
CA ALA A 530 -20.39 18.49 35.74
C ALA A 530 -19.04 19.06 36.26
N CYS A 531 -17.93 18.59 35.76
CA CYS A 531 -16.59 19.10 36.05
C CYS A 531 -16.23 20.38 35.24
N GLY A 532 -17.13 20.90 34.41
CA GLY A 532 -16.96 22.18 33.70
C GLY A 532 -16.22 22.08 32.35
N ILE A 533 -15.99 20.88 31.81
CA ILE A 533 -15.43 20.72 30.46
C ILE A 533 -16.50 21.16 29.45
N LYS A 534 -16.14 22.15 28.61
CA LYS A 534 -17.08 22.72 27.63
C LYS A 534 -17.16 21.79 26.39
N ASP A 535 -16.04 21.41 25.83
CA ASP A 535 -15.93 20.65 24.58
C ASP A 535 -15.80 19.16 24.91
N VAL A 536 -16.92 18.45 24.87
CA VAL A 536 -17.01 16.99 25.13
C VAL A 536 -17.63 16.34 23.90
N TYR A 537 -16.89 15.42 23.29
CA TYR A 537 -17.29 14.73 22.06
C TYR A 537 -17.55 13.25 22.33
N PHE A 538 -18.63 12.72 21.79
CA PHE A 538 -18.85 11.28 21.81
C PHE A 538 -17.97 10.57 20.76
N ASP A 539 -17.43 9.42 21.12
CA ASP A 539 -16.82 8.51 20.16
C ASP A 539 -17.91 7.85 19.31
N ASN A 540 -18.17 8.41 18.15
CA ASN A 540 -19.25 8.02 17.26
C ASN A 540 -18.75 7.81 15.82
N ILE A 541 -19.69 7.43 14.94
CA ILE A 541 -19.47 7.10 13.55
C ILE A 541 -18.82 8.25 12.75
N VAL A 542 -19.19 9.50 13.00
CA VAL A 542 -18.66 10.68 12.30
C VAL A 542 -17.17 10.88 12.60
N ARG A 543 -16.77 10.62 13.84
CA ARG A 543 -15.37 10.67 14.25
C ARG A 543 -14.55 9.59 13.54
N ARG A 544 -15.12 8.42 13.33
CA ARG A 544 -14.42 7.24 12.82
C ARG A 544 -14.46 7.06 11.31
N ASN A 545 -14.93 8.08 10.59
CA ASN A 545 -15.01 8.05 9.14
C ASN A 545 -15.91 6.91 8.61
N GLN A 546 -17.23 7.09 8.80
CA GLN A 546 -18.22 6.13 8.30
C GLN A 546 -19.23 6.85 7.41
N ASN A 547 -19.75 6.15 6.40
CA ASN A 547 -20.61 6.68 5.33
C ASN A 547 -22.00 7.14 5.76
N VAL A 548 -22.25 7.35 7.05
CA VAL A 548 -23.55 7.76 7.55
C VAL A 548 -23.45 9.19 8.10
N TYR A 549 -23.83 10.16 7.29
CA TYR A 549 -23.84 11.57 7.66
C TYR A 549 -25.27 12.03 7.95
N GLU A 550 -25.50 12.41 9.19
CA GLU A 550 -26.75 12.99 9.66
C GLU A 550 -26.60 14.50 9.85
N ASP A 551 -27.70 15.24 9.85
CA ASP A 551 -27.68 16.64 10.23
C ASP A 551 -27.33 16.75 11.73
N ARG A 552 -26.30 17.54 12.05
CA ARG A 552 -25.78 17.70 13.41
C ARG A 552 -25.63 19.18 13.73
N GLU A 553 -25.80 19.53 15.01
CA GLU A 553 -25.59 20.85 15.53
C GLU A 553 -24.31 20.98 16.35
N GLY A 554 -23.77 22.19 16.43
CA GLY A 554 -22.62 22.51 17.26
C GLY A 554 -21.26 22.17 16.60
N GLU A 555 -20.22 22.24 17.41
CA GLU A 555 -18.85 21.90 16.99
C GLU A 555 -18.66 20.38 16.93
N LEU A 556 -18.03 19.92 15.84
CA LEU A 556 -17.83 18.49 15.57
C LEU A 556 -16.35 18.12 15.64
N LEU A 557 -16.06 16.91 16.14
CA LEU A 557 -14.75 16.27 16.04
C LEU A 557 -14.76 15.32 14.84
N LEU A 558 -13.94 15.63 13.81
CA LEU A 558 -13.95 14.93 12.53
C LEU A 558 -12.63 14.15 12.33
N GLY A 559 -12.76 12.85 12.14
CA GLY A 559 -11.62 11.95 11.97
C GLY A 559 -11.35 11.50 10.54
N GLY A 560 -12.08 12.03 9.55
CA GLY A 560 -11.95 11.65 8.15
C GLY A 560 -12.30 12.75 7.18
N TYR A 561 -11.80 12.64 5.96
CA TYR A 561 -11.99 13.62 4.87
C TYR A 561 -13.46 13.76 4.46
N GLY A 562 -14.25 12.70 4.53
CA GLY A 562 -15.68 12.73 4.23
C GLY A 562 -16.45 13.61 5.20
N GLY A 563 -16.17 13.46 6.51
CA GLY A 563 -16.73 14.34 7.54
C GLY A 563 -16.37 15.81 7.32
N VAL A 564 -15.11 16.09 7.00
CA VAL A 564 -14.65 17.45 6.66
C VAL A 564 -15.44 18.01 5.47
N PHE A 565 -15.58 17.28 4.38
CA PHE A 565 -16.36 17.74 3.23
C PHE A 565 -17.81 18.04 3.58
N ARG A 566 -18.46 17.13 4.31
CA ARG A 566 -19.89 17.21 4.65
C ARG A 566 -20.20 18.40 5.53
N TYR A 567 -19.37 18.65 6.56
CA TYR A 567 -19.72 19.60 7.62
C TYR A 567 -18.99 20.94 7.57
N ARG A 568 -17.86 21.08 6.83
CA ARG A 568 -17.06 22.32 6.81
C ARG A 568 -17.80 23.61 6.46
N LYS A 569 -18.94 23.50 5.74
CA LYS A 569 -19.76 24.67 5.35
C LYS A 569 -20.94 24.93 6.30
N THR A 570 -21.28 24.01 7.18
CA THR A 570 -22.45 24.06 8.04
C THR A 570 -22.10 24.10 9.53
N ASN A 571 -21.02 23.47 9.93
CA ASN A 571 -20.63 23.32 11.32
C ASN A 571 -19.20 23.80 11.57
N PRO A 572 -18.91 24.42 12.71
CA PRO A 572 -17.54 24.52 13.20
C PRO A 572 -17.02 23.12 13.50
N PHE A 573 -15.74 22.87 13.20
CA PHE A 573 -15.16 21.56 13.44
C PHE A 573 -13.70 21.61 13.91
N VAL A 574 -13.32 20.54 14.58
CA VAL A 574 -11.96 20.21 15.03
C VAL A 574 -11.58 18.90 14.34
N THR A 575 -10.35 18.76 13.91
CA THR A 575 -9.87 17.50 13.32
C THR A 575 -9.36 16.55 14.39
N ASP A 576 -9.52 15.22 14.19
CA ASP A 576 -9.05 14.22 15.13
C ASP A 576 -7.68 13.65 14.71
N TYR A 577 -7.01 12.94 15.62
CA TYR A 577 -5.69 12.33 15.44
C TYR A 577 -5.59 11.42 14.21
N SER A 578 -6.70 10.84 13.75
CA SER A 578 -6.76 9.92 12.61
C SER A 578 -6.44 10.56 11.26
N LEU A 579 -6.42 11.91 11.17
CA LEU A 579 -5.89 12.62 10.02
C LEU A 579 -4.35 12.71 10.00
N ASN A 580 -3.68 12.13 11.00
CA ASN A 580 -2.23 11.92 11.07
C ASN A 580 -1.39 13.21 10.90
N VAL A 581 -1.79 14.31 11.50
CA VAL A 581 -1.10 15.61 11.40
C VAL A 581 0.19 15.58 12.21
N VAL A 582 1.32 15.82 11.54
CA VAL A 582 2.67 15.77 12.12
C VAL A 582 3.60 16.91 11.67
N ASN A 583 3.12 17.83 10.82
CA ASN A 583 3.89 18.97 10.30
C ASN A 583 3.03 20.22 10.12
N ALA A 584 3.68 21.36 9.98
CA ALA A 584 3.04 22.67 9.85
C ALA A 584 2.20 22.82 8.56
N GLU A 585 2.67 22.25 7.44
CA GLU A 585 1.99 22.30 6.14
C GLU A 585 0.63 21.58 6.21
N SER A 586 0.57 20.41 6.86
CA SER A 586 -0.68 19.67 7.05
C SER A 586 -1.65 20.40 7.97
N CYS A 587 -1.16 21.10 9.02
CA CYS A 587 -1.99 22.00 9.82
C CYS A 587 -2.58 23.11 8.95
N TYR A 588 -1.75 23.78 8.16
CA TYR A 588 -2.17 24.85 7.26
C TYR A 588 -3.25 24.40 6.28
N ALA A 589 -3.06 23.24 5.64
CA ALA A 589 -4.06 22.66 4.71
C ALA A 589 -5.42 22.46 5.37
N LEU A 590 -5.45 21.94 6.60
CA LEU A 590 -6.70 21.73 7.34
C LEU A 590 -7.37 23.05 7.78
N TYR A 591 -6.59 24.07 8.12
CA TYR A 591 -7.15 25.40 8.42
C TYR A 591 -7.73 26.05 7.16
N GLN A 592 -7.12 25.88 6.00
CA GLN A 592 -7.71 26.33 4.72
C GLN A 592 -9.06 25.64 4.44
N LEU A 593 -9.27 24.42 4.92
CA LEU A 593 -10.55 23.73 4.86
C LEU A 593 -11.55 24.19 5.92
N GLY A 594 -11.16 25.08 6.84
CA GLY A 594 -12.02 25.66 7.87
C GLY A 594 -11.94 25.01 9.25
N ALA A 595 -10.94 24.15 9.51
CA ALA A 595 -10.72 23.60 10.85
C ALA A 595 -10.46 24.73 11.87
N LYS A 596 -11.11 24.70 13.01
CA LYS A 596 -10.87 25.65 14.11
C LYS A 596 -9.67 25.26 14.95
N ARG A 597 -9.41 23.98 15.05
CA ARG A 597 -8.33 23.39 15.86
C ARG A 597 -7.94 22.05 15.23
N VAL A 598 -6.65 21.74 15.28
CA VAL A 598 -6.09 20.51 14.73
C VAL A 598 -5.54 19.65 15.85
N THR A 599 -5.99 18.37 15.93
CA THR A 599 -5.45 17.40 16.88
C THR A 599 -4.19 16.74 16.32
N LEU A 600 -3.12 16.83 17.09
CA LEU A 600 -1.83 16.23 16.75
C LEU A 600 -1.86 14.69 16.81
N SER A 601 -1.04 14.04 15.99
CA SER A 601 -0.87 12.59 15.97
C SER A 601 -0.23 12.08 17.29
N TYR A 602 -0.61 10.88 17.72
CA TYR A 602 0.05 10.14 18.80
C TYR A 602 1.54 9.82 18.54
N GLU A 603 1.98 9.96 17.29
CA GLU A 603 3.34 9.58 16.86
C GLU A 603 4.37 10.70 17.01
N LEU A 604 3.95 11.89 17.43
CA LEU A 604 4.84 13.02 17.70
C LEU A 604 5.49 12.95 19.08
N ASN A 605 6.77 13.30 19.14
CA ASN A 605 7.47 13.60 20.39
C ASN A 605 7.47 15.11 20.68
N ARG A 606 7.91 15.50 21.90
CA ARG A 606 7.89 16.90 22.33
C ARG A 606 8.76 17.83 21.49
N HIS A 607 9.83 17.33 20.87
CA HIS A 607 10.71 18.13 20.02
C HIS A 607 10.04 18.40 18.69
N GLN A 608 9.47 17.36 18.07
CA GLN A 608 8.71 17.47 16.83
C GLN A 608 7.48 18.37 16.95
N ILE A 609 6.78 18.36 18.11
CA ILE A 609 5.68 19.30 18.37
C ILE A 609 6.18 20.74 18.38
N ARG A 610 7.31 21.01 19.02
CA ARG A 610 7.92 22.34 19.06
C ARG A 610 8.38 22.79 17.69
N ASP A 611 9.02 21.92 16.94
CA ASP A 611 9.52 22.20 15.58
C ASP A 611 8.35 22.54 14.65
N LEU A 612 7.24 21.76 14.70
CA LEU A 612 6.01 22.06 13.98
C LEU A 612 5.45 23.45 14.31
N ILE A 613 5.36 23.80 15.61
CA ILE A 613 4.82 25.11 16.05
C ILE A 613 5.73 26.22 15.52
N SER A 614 7.04 26.10 15.69
CA SER A 614 8.02 27.10 15.24
C SER A 614 7.97 27.31 13.72
N ALA A 615 7.92 26.23 12.95
CA ALA A 615 7.80 26.30 11.49
C ALA A 615 6.48 26.93 11.04
N TYR A 616 5.37 26.61 11.75
CA TYR A 616 4.08 27.23 11.45
C TYR A 616 4.11 28.74 11.72
N GLU A 617 4.65 29.17 12.87
CA GLU A 617 4.77 30.58 13.26
C GLU A 617 5.66 31.38 12.28
N GLU A 618 6.77 30.78 11.84
CA GLU A 618 7.64 31.40 10.84
C GLU A 618 6.93 31.61 9.51
N ALA A 619 6.17 30.61 9.05
CA ALA A 619 5.48 30.66 7.76
C ALA A 619 4.22 31.54 7.76
N ASN A 620 3.49 31.64 8.88
CA ASN A 620 2.18 32.29 8.95
C ASN A 620 2.12 33.55 9.83
N GLY A 621 3.19 33.91 10.53
CA GLY A 621 3.28 35.11 11.36
C GLY A 621 2.46 35.05 12.65
N GLY A 622 2.03 33.85 13.09
CA GLY A 622 1.28 33.63 14.33
C GLY A 622 1.04 32.16 14.60
N SER A 623 0.54 31.85 15.78
CA SER A 623 0.47 30.47 16.30
C SER A 623 -0.64 29.64 15.65
N PRO A 624 -0.44 28.29 15.50
CA PRO A 624 -1.51 27.36 15.13
C PRO A 624 -2.45 27.08 16.32
N ALA A 625 -3.72 26.78 16.05
CA ALA A 625 -4.68 26.32 17.05
C ALA A 625 -4.58 24.78 17.19
N LEU A 626 -3.84 24.32 18.18
CA LEU A 626 -3.52 22.89 18.34
C LEU A 626 -4.22 22.24 19.53
N GLU A 627 -4.52 20.96 19.35
CA GLU A 627 -5.00 20.08 20.40
C GLU A 627 -4.11 18.85 20.52
N MET A 628 -3.83 18.42 21.74
CA MET A 628 -3.04 17.24 22.03
C MET A 628 -3.78 16.30 22.98
N ILE A 629 -3.77 15.00 22.68
CA ILE A 629 -4.32 14.00 23.59
C ILE A 629 -3.27 13.70 24.67
N VAL A 630 -3.64 13.98 25.91
CA VAL A 630 -2.72 13.85 27.08
C VAL A 630 -3.12 12.74 28.05
N TYR A 631 -4.32 12.19 27.91
CA TYR A 631 -4.77 11.07 28.72
C TYR A 631 -5.69 10.14 27.93
N GLY A 632 -5.57 8.86 28.16
CA GLY A 632 -6.48 7.82 27.67
C GLY A 632 -5.79 6.63 27.03
N ARG A 633 -6.53 5.57 26.77
CA ARG A 633 -6.01 4.41 26.04
C ARG A 633 -6.00 4.69 24.54
N ALA A 634 -4.81 4.81 23.98
CA ALA A 634 -4.67 5.05 22.53
C ALA A 634 -5.28 3.89 21.73
N PRO A 635 -6.08 4.15 20.69
CA PRO A 635 -6.53 3.12 19.77
C PRO A 635 -5.33 2.57 18.98
N LEU A 636 -5.03 1.29 19.17
CA LEU A 636 -3.94 0.62 18.43
C LEU A 636 -4.33 0.34 16.99
N LEU A 637 -5.57 -0.06 16.76
CA LEU A 637 -6.17 -0.23 15.45
C LEU A 637 -7.69 -0.12 15.51
N PHE A 638 -8.27 0.31 14.39
CA PHE A 638 -9.69 0.30 14.11
C PHE A 638 -9.96 -0.60 12.91
N THR A 639 -11.01 -1.44 12.95
CA THR A 639 -11.23 -2.47 11.94
C THR A 639 -12.71 -2.82 11.74
N LYS A 640 -13.07 -3.19 10.53
CA LYS A 640 -14.36 -3.82 10.18
C LYS A 640 -14.41 -5.31 10.57
N TYR A 641 -13.28 -5.91 10.88
CA TYR A 641 -13.15 -7.28 11.36
C TYR A 641 -13.50 -7.40 12.83
N CYS A 642 -14.23 -8.47 13.20
CA CYS A 642 -14.59 -8.75 14.59
C CYS A 642 -13.95 -10.07 15.07
N PRO A 643 -12.98 -10.04 16.03
CA PRO A 643 -12.35 -11.25 16.55
C PRO A 643 -13.33 -12.12 17.32
N LEU A 644 -14.37 -11.54 17.97
CA LEU A 644 -15.40 -12.30 18.68
C LEU A 644 -16.24 -13.12 17.72
N LYS A 645 -16.67 -12.55 16.58
CA LYS A 645 -17.41 -13.26 15.55
C LYS A 645 -16.60 -14.43 15.01
N LYS A 646 -15.29 -14.25 14.80
CA LYS A 646 -14.37 -15.31 14.37
C LYS A 646 -14.32 -16.50 15.31
N MET A 647 -14.43 -16.25 16.61
CA MET A 647 -14.41 -17.28 17.67
C MET A 647 -15.81 -17.81 18.01
N GLY A 648 -16.85 -17.52 17.21
CA GLY A 648 -18.20 -17.96 17.44
C GLY A 648 -18.94 -17.26 18.60
N LEU A 649 -18.43 -16.09 19.02
CA LEU A 649 -18.97 -15.32 20.15
C LEU A 649 -19.81 -14.12 19.68
N CYS A 650 -20.43 -14.20 18.48
CA CYS A 650 -21.26 -13.11 17.98
C CYS A 650 -22.42 -12.80 18.92
N GLY A 651 -22.59 -11.52 19.28
CA GLY A 651 -23.62 -11.05 20.20
C GLY A 651 -23.19 -11.01 21.69
N SER A 652 -22.14 -11.72 22.09
CA SER A 652 -21.64 -11.69 23.47
C SER A 652 -21.01 -10.34 23.87
N CYS A 653 -20.59 -9.55 22.89
CA CYS A 653 -20.08 -8.19 23.10
C CYS A 653 -21.09 -7.23 23.75
N LYS A 654 -22.38 -7.54 23.73
CA LYS A 654 -23.43 -6.74 24.38
C LYS A 654 -23.44 -6.87 25.90
N SER A 655 -22.87 -7.95 26.44
CA SER A 655 -22.92 -8.28 27.86
C SER A 655 -21.55 -8.57 28.48
N GLY A 656 -20.50 -8.74 27.70
CA GLY A 656 -19.15 -9.07 28.18
C GLY A 656 -18.10 -8.12 27.64
N ALA A 657 -17.06 -7.92 28.44
CA ALA A 657 -15.85 -7.16 28.04
C ALA A 657 -14.74 -8.15 27.67
N TYR A 658 -14.07 -7.92 26.56
CA TYR A 658 -13.05 -8.81 26.02
C TYR A 658 -11.70 -8.11 25.85
N GLU A 659 -10.64 -8.91 25.81
CA GLU A 659 -9.29 -8.42 25.53
C GLU A 659 -8.47 -9.46 24.75
N LEU A 660 -7.52 -8.96 23.97
CA LEU A 660 -6.48 -9.77 23.36
C LEU A 660 -5.24 -9.73 24.24
N LYS A 661 -4.61 -10.86 24.46
CA LYS A 661 -3.40 -10.96 25.29
C LYS A 661 -2.24 -11.54 24.49
N ASP A 662 -1.06 -10.95 24.69
CA ASP A 662 0.24 -11.48 24.23
C ASP A 662 1.34 -11.21 25.28
N GLU A 663 2.60 -11.38 24.88
CA GLU A 663 3.78 -11.11 25.72
C GLU A 663 3.98 -9.64 26.12
N TYR A 664 3.35 -8.69 25.38
CA TYR A 664 3.46 -7.25 25.65
C TYR A 664 2.35 -6.70 26.54
N GLY A 665 1.26 -7.42 26.69
CA GLY A 665 0.16 -7.00 27.55
C GLY A 665 -1.22 -7.52 27.17
N GLU A 666 -2.21 -6.91 27.79
CA GLU A 666 -3.63 -7.16 27.59
C GLU A 666 -4.26 -5.95 26.92
N PHE A 667 -4.88 -6.16 25.76
CA PHE A 667 -5.39 -5.12 24.86
C PHE A 667 -6.91 -5.16 24.83
N PRO A 668 -7.61 -4.21 25.48
CA PRO A 668 -9.08 -4.21 25.49
C PRO A 668 -9.66 -4.13 24.09
N VAL A 669 -10.70 -4.90 23.83
CA VAL A 669 -11.45 -4.95 22.57
C VAL A 669 -12.78 -4.23 22.75
N LEU A 670 -12.94 -3.09 22.08
CA LEU A 670 -14.21 -2.37 22.01
C LEU A 670 -14.93 -2.73 20.72
N THR A 671 -16.13 -3.24 20.82
CA THR A 671 -17.03 -3.47 19.69
C THR A 671 -18.09 -2.37 19.63
N HIS A 672 -18.39 -1.91 18.43
CA HIS A 672 -19.33 -0.83 18.20
C HIS A 672 -20.66 -1.37 17.66
N GLU A 673 -21.71 -0.54 17.65
CA GLU A 673 -23.06 -0.94 17.21
C GLU A 673 -23.10 -1.39 15.74
N ASP A 674 -22.24 -0.83 14.91
CA ASP A 674 -22.04 -1.17 13.50
C ASP A 674 -21.15 -2.40 13.27
N CYS A 675 -20.83 -3.15 14.34
CA CYS A 675 -19.93 -4.30 14.34
C CYS A 675 -18.46 -3.98 13.96
N THR A 676 -18.06 -2.71 13.90
CA THR A 676 -16.65 -2.35 13.85
C THR A 676 -15.99 -2.57 15.22
N THR A 677 -14.69 -2.71 15.24
CA THR A 677 -13.92 -3.05 16.43
C THR A 677 -12.74 -2.11 16.59
N THR A 678 -12.51 -1.59 17.80
CA THR A 678 -11.30 -0.89 18.20
C THR A 678 -10.52 -1.74 19.19
N ILE A 679 -9.23 -1.95 18.94
CA ILE A 679 -8.31 -2.55 19.91
C ILE A 679 -7.53 -1.43 20.56
N LEU A 680 -7.65 -1.33 21.90
CA LEU A 680 -7.01 -0.29 22.69
C LEU A 680 -5.64 -0.73 23.20
N ASN A 681 -4.78 0.23 23.48
CA ASN A 681 -3.51 -0.03 24.16
C ASN A 681 -3.75 -0.61 25.57
N GLY A 682 -2.95 -1.60 25.95
CA GLY A 682 -2.97 -2.18 27.29
C GLY A 682 -2.60 -1.18 28.39
N LYS A 683 -1.79 -0.17 28.06
CA LYS A 683 -1.41 0.92 28.96
C LYS A 683 -2.11 2.22 28.60
N THR A 684 -2.48 3.00 29.62
CA THR A 684 -3.07 4.34 29.45
C THR A 684 -1.96 5.35 29.11
N LEU A 685 -2.12 6.11 28.03
CA LEU A 685 -1.32 7.31 27.82
C LEU A 685 -1.61 8.28 28.97
N ASN A 686 -0.57 8.75 29.64
CA ASN A 686 -0.72 9.70 30.75
C ASN A 686 0.42 10.72 30.70
N LEU A 687 0.12 11.90 30.18
CA LEU A 687 1.02 13.06 30.06
C LEU A 687 0.59 14.21 30.96
N LEU A 688 -0.25 13.96 31.98
CA LEU A 688 -0.74 15.01 32.87
C LEU A 688 0.39 15.74 33.60
N ASP A 689 1.42 15.02 34.00
CA ASP A 689 2.60 15.62 34.67
C ASP A 689 3.47 16.47 33.72
N GLU A 690 3.36 16.26 32.42
CA GLU A 690 4.08 16.97 31.39
C GLU A 690 3.32 18.22 30.85
N MET A 691 2.00 18.31 31.04
CA MET A 691 1.15 19.40 30.54
C MET A 691 1.69 20.81 30.84
N PRO A 692 2.18 21.12 32.04
CA PRO A 692 2.69 22.45 32.36
C PRO A 692 3.95 22.86 31.57
N GLN A 693 4.56 21.93 30.84
CA GLN A 693 5.81 22.13 30.07
C GLN A 693 5.55 22.09 28.54
N ILE A 694 4.28 21.95 28.12
CA ILE A 694 3.88 21.91 26.70
C ILE A 694 3.39 23.31 26.32
N ASP A 695 4.25 24.07 25.65
CA ASP A 695 3.93 25.40 25.17
C ASP A 695 3.34 25.34 23.74
N GLY A 696 2.50 26.31 23.38
CA GLY A 696 1.94 26.45 22.03
C GLY A 696 0.78 25.50 21.69
N VAL A 697 0.32 24.70 22.66
CA VAL A 697 -0.91 23.86 22.53
C VAL A 697 -2.01 24.48 23.39
N GLU A 698 -3.15 24.80 22.76
CA GLU A 698 -4.28 25.46 23.45
C GLU A 698 -5.27 24.50 24.10
N ALA A 699 -5.40 23.27 23.57
CA ALA A 699 -6.36 22.29 24.09
C ALA A 699 -5.68 20.97 24.46
N PHE A 700 -5.94 20.47 25.67
CA PHE A 700 -5.49 19.17 26.14
C PHE A 700 -6.68 18.24 26.26
N ARG A 701 -6.69 17.17 25.42
CA ARG A 701 -7.78 16.22 25.38
C ARG A 701 -7.58 15.05 26.35
N LEU A 702 -8.65 14.77 27.13
CA LEU A 702 -8.80 13.57 27.94
C LEU A 702 -9.70 12.58 27.17
N SER A 703 -9.15 11.43 26.79
CA SER A 703 -9.86 10.44 25.96
C SER A 703 -10.31 9.27 26.84
N PHE A 704 -11.56 9.30 27.27
CA PHE A 704 -12.16 8.28 28.11
C PHE A 704 -12.81 7.18 27.26
N THR A 705 -12.56 5.92 27.61
CA THR A 705 -13.05 4.74 26.90
C THR A 705 -13.75 3.75 27.84
N ILE A 706 -12.99 3.09 28.70
CA ILE A 706 -13.47 2.05 29.63
C ILE A 706 -13.46 2.50 31.11
N GLU A 707 -13.10 3.74 31.34
CA GLU A 707 -13.01 4.32 32.68
C GLU A 707 -14.39 4.51 33.31
N SER A 708 -14.52 4.21 34.59
CA SER A 708 -15.72 4.49 35.40
C SER A 708 -15.89 5.99 35.65
N ALA A 709 -17.10 6.42 36.01
CA ALA A 709 -17.41 7.80 36.38
C ALA A 709 -16.47 8.36 37.46
N ALA A 710 -16.15 7.55 38.47
CA ALA A 710 -15.23 7.93 39.55
C ALA A 710 -13.79 8.15 39.03
N GLU A 711 -13.32 7.32 38.13
CA GLU A 711 -12.00 7.48 37.49
C GLU A 711 -11.98 8.70 36.60
N VAL A 712 -13.01 8.93 35.76
CA VAL A 712 -13.17 10.12 34.93
C VAL A 712 -13.06 11.38 35.79
N LYS A 713 -13.83 11.46 36.87
CA LYS A 713 -13.78 12.62 37.78
C LYS A 713 -12.38 12.84 38.33
N ARG A 714 -11.74 11.78 38.85
CA ARG A 714 -10.39 11.85 39.43
C ARG A 714 -9.37 12.37 38.42
N VAL A 715 -9.44 11.91 37.17
CA VAL A 715 -8.51 12.33 36.11
C VAL A 715 -8.73 13.80 35.75
N ILE A 716 -9.99 14.25 35.66
CA ILE A 716 -10.31 15.65 35.39
C ILE A 716 -9.79 16.55 36.50
N ASP A 717 -10.06 16.19 37.78
CA ASP A 717 -9.57 16.96 38.92
C ASP A 717 -8.04 17.11 38.91
N LEU A 718 -7.30 16.05 38.58
CA LEU A 718 -5.84 16.08 38.43
C LEU A 718 -5.41 16.97 37.25
N ALA A 719 -6.04 16.83 36.10
CA ALA A 719 -5.73 17.62 34.92
C ALA A 719 -5.96 19.13 35.14
N GLN A 720 -7.04 19.49 35.82
CA GLN A 720 -7.33 20.89 36.21
C GLN A 720 -6.23 21.45 37.13
N GLN A 721 -5.80 20.70 38.15
CA GLN A 721 -4.71 21.09 39.04
C GLN A 721 -3.41 21.34 38.27
N LYS A 722 -3.12 20.52 37.22
CA LYS A 722 -1.94 20.69 36.37
C LYS A 722 -2.03 21.98 35.55
N LEU A 723 -3.19 22.30 34.98
CA LEU A 723 -3.44 23.57 34.27
C LEU A 723 -3.32 24.79 35.18
N GLU A 724 -3.59 24.65 36.47
CA GLU A 724 -3.41 25.71 37.47
C GLU A 724 -1.96 25.84 37.97
N GLY A 725 -1.05 25.01 37.45
CA GLY A 725 0.40 25.09 37.73
C GLY A 725 0.90 24.14 38.81
N SER A 726 0.13 23.12 39.19
CA SER A 726 0.61 22.08 40.13
C SER A 726 1.81 21.31 39.56
N THR A 727 2.90 21.28 40.30
CA THR A 727 4.15 20.57 39.95
C THR A 727 4.24 19.17 40.57
N ASP A 728 3.21 18.70 41.28
CA ASP A 728 3.15 17.36 41.84
C ASP A 728 3.22 16.31 40.72
N LYS A 729 4.11 15.30 40.84
CA LYS A 729 4.33 14.24 39.84
C LYS A 729 3.63 12.94 40.21
N SER A 730 2.53 13.00 40.93
CA SER A 730 1.77 11.84 41.40
C SER A 730 0.77 11.27 40.39
N ALA A 731 0.56 11.94 39.24
CA ALA A 731 -0.45 11.51 38.26
C ALA A 731 -0.05 10.26 37.45
N PHE A 732 1.24 10.00 37.28
CA PHE A 732 1.76 8.90 36.47
C PHE A 732 2.01 7.62 37.30
N ASN A 733 1.47 6.48 36.84
CA ASN A 733 1.71 5.16 37.41
C ASN A 733 2.47 4.26 36.41
N GLN A 734 3.74 3.99 36.66
CA GLN A 734 4.62 3.24 35.76
C GLN A 734 4.09 1.83 35.39
N LYS A 735 3.26 1.20 36.23
CA LYS A 735 2.71 -0.13 35.95
C LYS A 735 1.60 -0.11 34.90
N THR A 736 0.72 0.88 34.96
CA THR A 736 -0.49 0.99 34.14
C THR A 736 -0.41 2.02 33.03
N ASP A 737 0.56 2.94 33.12
CA ASP A 737 0.64 4.09 32.26
C ASP A 737 1.83 4.04 31.30
N THR A 738 1.72 4.78 30.21
CA THR A 738 2.78 5.04 29.23
C THR A 738 2.82 6.51 28.88
N ARG A 739 4.02 7.02 28.52
CA ARG A 739 4.17 8.33 27.91
C ARG A 739 4.10 8.30 26.36
N GLY A 740 3.76 7.16 25.78
CA GLY A 740 3.76 7.00 24.33
C GLY A 740 5.12 7.37 23.73
N HIS A 741 5.10 8.19 22.67
CA HIS A 741 6.31 8.70 22.01
C HIS A 741 6.80 10.04 22.55
N PHE A 742 6.10 10.68 23.49
CA PHE A 742 6.40 12.04 23.94
C PHE A 742 7.87 12.31 24.30
N ASN A 743 8.55 11.32 24.89
CA ASN A 743 9.96 11.39 25.28
C ASN A 743 10.90 10.56 24.39
N LYS A 744 10.42 9.95 23.30
CA LYS A 744 11.20 9.06 22.44
C LYS A 744 10.84 9.27 20.98
N GLU A 745 11.81 9.15 20.12
CA GLU A 745 11.56 9.13 18.68
C GLU A 745 10.91 7.81 18.25
N ILE A 746 10.03 7.91 17.27
CA ILE A 746 9.48 6.77 16.55
C ILE A 746 10.29 6.57 15.27
N LEU A 747 10.64 5.32 15.01
CA LEU A 747 11.35 4.94 13.79
C LEU A 747 10.40 4.72 12.63
#